data_0183b065954fd76d21f8d7886504bc82
#
_entry.id   0183b065954fd76d21f8d7886504bc82
#
_cell.length_a   1.000
_cell.length_b   1.000
_cell.length_c   1.000
_cell.angle_alpha   90.00
_cell.angle_beta   90.00
_cell.angle_gamma   90.00
#
_symmetry.space_group_name_H-M   'P 1'
#
loop_
_entity.id
_entity.type
_entity.pdbx_description
1 polymer ?
#
loop_
_entity_poly.entity_id
_entity_poly.type
_entity_poly.pdbx_seq_one_letter_code
_entity_poly.pdbx_strand_id
1 'polypeptide(L)'
;YAISKHHGNLESFEEYIEKLARNNEENILKDLKNISVSNNGILRDEILYKLIKNEDINTYFNFMDVYISIRKEHISSQESIAIFTLTKMMFSLLIASDYYSTSEFMQEIKYENFGNMGNIDIIKREYENSEIIKSIRNIEKNGISNEKDINNFRTKIFLEAEKNLEKNKNSNIFFLEAPTGSGKSNTALNLSLKLLNENRRKIFYVYPFNTLVEQNMNTLKNIFANNEKVIENIAVVNSVTALTTKDSRDIPIEKYSNILMDRQFLNYPFIVTTHVGIFNTLIGNTKEDCMPFYQLANSVIVFDEIQAYKNTIWREIISILNSYAKLLNIKIIIMSATLPDLSYLLDHEEKNNIARLIENRDEYFNNEIFKNRVEVNYDLLSKKKIEYTKLLEHIIENSLNSKKILIEFICKNSAKEFYELVKDSEELNINHEILILTGEDNKARRNSIIKKINNKDKKVILISTQLIEAGVDIDVDIGYKNISGLDNEEQFLGRINRSCKKNGTAYFFYLTDAKKVYKNNIIIENNLNLFSDEMKDVLKNKNFDIFYSKVLEILKRKEKEKSSEDNFETIIYNKKFRLLKEKMKLIEEQEDKKTYFFNRTLTDEEIEEIGTNIDGYEIWKKYVNILKEENYAKKIVELSKIREKMMYFLYELKKDVELNYSDIKGDIKVDIKGSIIYIDDGDKYFTDGVYNGGKGDMFI
;
A
#
# COMPACT_ATOMS: atom_id res chain seq x y z
N TYR A 1 9.43 -10.88 28.92
CA TYR A 1 9.41 -9.66 28.08
C TYR A 1 8.04 -9.42 27.44
N ALA A 2 7.52 -10.33 26.59
CA ALA A 2 6.20 -10.18 25.96
C ALA A 2 5.08 -10.02 27.01
N ILE A 3 5.09 -10.82 28.07
CA ILE A 3 4.13 -10.73 29.17
C ILE A 3 4.20 -9.38 29.88
N SER A 4 5.40 -8.86 30.17
CA SER A 4 5.55 -7.57 30.85
C SER A 4 5.15 -6.37 29.99
N LYS A 5 5.04 -6.55 28.66
CA LYS A 5 4.72 -5.49 27.69
C LYS A 5 3.28 -5.51 27.17
N HIS A 6 2.42 -6.45 27.57
CA HIS A 6 1.08 -6.59 26.99
C HIS A 6 0.16 -5.39 27.18
N HIS A 7 0.45 -4.50 28.13
CA HIS A 7 -0.24 -3.20 28.29
C HIS A 7 0.45 -2.03 27.59
N GLY A 8 1.57 -2.23 26.88
CA GLY A 8 2.36 -1.19 26.23
C GLY A 8 2.85 -1.59 24.84
N ASN A 9 3.92 -0.96 24.42
CA ASN A 9 4.56 -1.20 23.12
C ASN A 9 5.78 -2.10 23.26
N LEU A 10 6.14 -2.82 22.20
CA LEU A 10 7.41 -3.53 22.12
C LEU A 10 8.55 -2.51 21.97
N GLU A 11 9.47 -2.54 22.92
CA GLU A 11 10.71 -1.76 22.94
C GLU A 11 11.89 -2.67 22.60
N SER A 12 13.13 -2.14 22.59
CA SER A 12 14.30 -3.01 22.52
C SER A 12 14.44 -3.84 23.81
N PHE A 13 15.04 -5.01 23.69
CA PHE A 13 15.28 -5.85 24.86
C PHE A 13 16.28 -5.16 25.83
N GLU A 14 17.23 -4.42 25.28
CA GLU A 14 18.21 -3.62 26.03
C GLU A 14 17.53 -2.51 26.86
N GLU A 15 16.64 -1.71 26.23
CA GLU A 15 15.83 -0.70 26.95
C GLU A 15 14.95 -1.30 28.04
N TYR A 16 14.44 -2.50 27.82
CA TYR A 16 13.67 -3.22 28.82
C TYR A 16 14.49 -3.61 30.05
N ILE A 17 15.69 -4.15 29.83
CA ILE A 17 16.63 -4.51 30.89
C ILE A 17 17.07 -3.27 31.67
N GLU A 18 17.41 -2.16 31.00
CA GLU A 18 17.76 -0.92 31.68
C GLU A 18 16.63 -0.37 32.56
N LYS A 19 15.38 -0.48 32.11
CA LYS A 19 14.22 -0.07 32.90
C LYS A 19 14.00 -0.97 34.10
N LEU A 20 14.23 -2.27 33.98
CA LEU A 20 14.21 -3.21 35.10
C LEU A 20 15.28 -2.87 36.16
N ALA A 21 16.47 -2.57 35.71
CA ALA A 21 17.58 -2.20 36.60
C ALA A 21 17.35 -0.86 37.33
N ARG A 22 16.61 0.08 36.71
CA ARG A 22 16.26 1.38 37.34
C ARG A 22 15.05 1.31 38.30
N ASN A 23 14.15 0.35 38.11
CA ASN A 23 12.93 0.20 38.90
C ASN A 23 13.13 -0.85 39.99
N ASN A 24 13.67 -0.45 41.13
CA ASN A 24 13.80 -1.19 42.39
C ASN A 24 13.58 -2.72 42.28
N GLU A 25 14.69 -3.45 42.24
CA GLU A 25 14.82 -4.92 42.17
C GLU A 25 13.91 -5.70 43.14
N GLU A 26 13.66 -5.18 44.32
CA GLU A 26 12.85 -5.83 45.37
C GLU A 26 11.38 -6.02 45.01
N ASN A 27 10.76 -5.07 44.32
CA ASN A 27 9.34 -5.16 43.96
C ASN A 27 9.09 -6.17 42.85
N ILE A 28 9.97 -6.26 41.86
CA ILE A 28 9.84 -7.19 40.73
C ILE A 28 10.06 -8.62 41.20
N LEU A 29 11.06 -8.84 42.09
CA LEU A 29 11.27 -10.15 42.74
C LEU A 29 10.09 -10.58 43.60
N LYS A 30 9.46 -9.63 44.29
CA LYS A 30 8.26 -9.89 45.11
C LYS A 30 7.08 -10.29 44.25
N ASP A 31 6.87 -9.61 43.11
CA ASP A 31 5.80 -9.92 42.17
C ASP A 31 6.02 -11.26 41.46
N LEU A 32 7.25 -11.57 41.03
CA LEU A 32 7.62 -12.88 40.48
C LEU A 32 7.47 -14.01 41.49
N LYS A 33 7.84 -13.77 42.77
CA LYS A 33 7.61 -14.72 43.86
C LYS A 33 6.12 -14.97 44.11
N ASN A 34 5.30 -13.94 44.05
CA ASN A 34 3.84 -14.04 44.23
C ASN A 34 3.19 -14.81 43.07
N ILE A 35 3.63 -14.63 41.83
CA ILE A 35 3.18 -15.40 40.66
C ILE A 35 3.59 -16.87 40.75
N SER A 36 4.79 -17.15 41.28
CA SER A 36 5.27 -18.54 41.44
C SER A 36 4.52 -19.32 42.50
N VAL A 37 4.00 -18.64 43.54
CA VAL A 37 3.24 -19.25 44.64
C VAL A 37 1.78 -19.51 44.23
N SER A 38 1.20 -18.69 43.36
CA SER A 38 -0.20 -18.82 42.95
C SER A 38 -0.46 -19.87 41.85
N ASN A 39 0.58 -20.32 41.12
CA ASN A 39 0.43 -21.21 39.98
C ASN A 39 1.28 -22.50 40.10
N ASN A 40 0.83 -23.42 40.88
CA ASN A 40 1.47 -24.74 41.09
C ASN A 40 1.60 -25.65 39.83
N GLY A 41 1.35 -25.11 38.62
CA GLY A 41 1.30 -25.95 37.41
C GLY A 41 2.12 -25.51 36.22
N ILE A 42 2.56 -24.24 36.13
CA ILE A 42 3.09 -23.68 34.85
C ILE A 42 4.63 -23.49 34.86
N LEU A 43 5.25 -23.44 36.02
CA LEU A 43 6.72 -23.27 36.14
C LEU A 43 7.42 -24.56 36.50
N ARG A 44 7.35 -25.57 35.60
CA ARG A 44 8.16 -26.79 35.70
C ARG A 44 9.57 -26.67 35.14
N ASP A 45 9.97 -25.49 34.68
CA ASP A 45 11.31 -25.27 34.17
C ASP A 45 12.26 -25.05 35.35
N GLU A 46 13.13 -26.05 35.60
CA GLU A 46 14.14 -26.02 36.66
C GLU A 46 15.04 -24.78 36.60
N ILE A 47 15.19 -24.21 35.40
CA ILE A 47 16.01 -23.01 35.16
C ILE A 47 15.28 -21.77 35.68
N LEU A 48 13.99 -21.61 35.40
CA LEU A 48 13.20 -20.51 35.90
C LEU A 48 13.02 -20.56 37.41
N TYR A 49 12.84 -21.77 37.97
CA TYR A 49 12.74 -21.98 39.40
C TYR A 49 14.05 -21.69 40.12
N LYS A 50 15.21 -22.05 39.55
CA LYS A 50 16.54 -21.70 40.07
C LYS A 50 16.82 -20.18 39.97
N LEU A 51 16.35 -19.50 38.90
CA LEU A 51 16.48 -18.08 38.73
C LEU A 51 15.67 -17.27 39.74
N ILE A 52 14.44 -17.72 40.04
CA ILE A 52 13.58 -17.09 41.05
C ILE A 52 14.09 -17.30 42.48
N LYS A 53 14.83 -18.38 42.70
CA LYS A 53 15.35 -18.77 44.03
C LYS A 53 16.72 -18.20 44.36
N ASN A 54 17.53 -17.79 43.37
CA ASN A 54 18.83 -17.19 43.60
C ASN A 54 18.72 -15.67 43.72
N GLU A 55 19.17 -15.15 44.84
CA GLU A 55 19.01 -13.74 45.26
C GLU A 55 19.88 -12.74 44.50
N ASP A 56 20.64 -13.16 43.48
CA ASP A 56 21.58 -12.28 42.76
C ASP A 56 21.18 -12.07 41.31
N ILE A 57 20.34 -11.02 41.07
CA ILE A 57 19.92 -10.55 39.77
C ILE A 57 21.14 -10.11 38.92
N ASN A 58 22.17 -9.53 39.51
CA ASN A 58 23.36 -9.11 38.78
C ASN A 58 24.11 -10.30 38.18
N THR A 59 24.17 -11.41 38.87
CA THR A 59 24.75 -12.66 38.37
C THR A 59 23.93 -13.19 37.17
N TYR A 60 22.59 -13.03 37.20
CA TYR A 60 21.72 -13.41 36.07
C TYR A 60 21.93 -12.53 34.84
N PHE A 61 22.01 -11.22 35.02
CA PHE A 61 22.28 -10.30 33.91
C PHE A 61 23.67 -10.54 33.32
N ASN A 62 24.69 -10.71 34.12
CA ASN A 62 26.01 -11.09 33.66
C ASN A 62 26.00 -12.44 32.91
N PHE A 63 25.22 -13.42 33.37
CA PHE A 63 25.05 -14.70 32.67
C PHE A 63 24.33 -14.52 31.35
N MET A 64 23.26 -13.69 31.30
CA MET A 64 22.53 -13.40 30.06
C MET A 64 23.39 -12.62 29.07
N ASP A 65 24.19 -11.67 29.51
CA ASP A 65 25.13 -10.94 28.66
C ASP A 65 26.22 -11.88 28.10
N VAL A 66 26.77 -12.75 28.92
CA VAL A 66 27.72 -13.78 28.50
C VAL A 66 27.05 -14.79 27.57
N TYR A 67 25.83 -15.26 27.88
CA TYR A 67 25.06 -16.18 27.04
C TYR A 67 24.71 -15.53 25.69
N ILE A 68 24.29 -14.27 25.68
CA ILE A 68 24.01 -13.48 24.47
C ILE A 68 25.29 -13.26 23.68
N SER A 69 26.42 -12.94 24.34
CA SER A 69 27.69 -12.73 23.66
C SER A 69 28.27 -14.02 23.06
N ILE A 70 28.19 -15.14 23.77
CA ILE A 70 28.62 -16.46 23.26
C ILE A 70 27.76 -16.90 22.07
N ARG A 71 26.44 -16.66 22.11
CA ARG A 71 25.55 -16.97 20.98
C ARG A 71 25.67 -16.01 19.81
N LYS A 72 26.11 -14.77 20.04
CA LYS A 72 26.30 -13.75 18.99
C LYS A 72 27.20 -14.20 17.84
N GLU A 73 28.16 -15.06 18.14
CA GLU A 73 29.09 -15.64 17.15
C GLU A 73 28.49 -16.82 16.36
N HIS A 74 27.31 -17.37 16.77
CA HIS A 74 26.76 -18.60 16.22
C HIS A 74 25.31 -18.53 15.74
N ILE A 75 24.59 -17.41 15.96
CA ILE A 75 23.19 -17.29 15.52
C ILE A 75 23.14 -16.74 14.09
N SER A 76 22.52 -17.50 13.19
CA SER A 76 22.26 -17.07 11.81
C SER A 76 21.22 -15.94 11.74
N SER A 77 21.22 -15.20 10.66
CA SER A 77 20.20 -14.17 10.36
C SER A 77 18.77 -14.76 10.45
N GLN A 78 18.58 -15.99 9.95
CA GLN A 78 17.29 -16.67 9.97
C GLN A 78 16.81 -17.00 11.40
N GLU A 79 17.69 -17.48 12.27
CA GLU A 79 17.37 -17.74 13.68
C GLU A 79 17.01 -16.45 14.42
N SER A 80 17.72 -15.36 14.13
CA SER A 80 17.42 -14.04 14.70
C SER A 80 16.02 -13.56 14.31
N ILE A 81 15.65 -13.69 13.03
CA ILE A 81 14.29 -13.37 12.55
C ILE A 81 13.26 -14.32 13.17
N ALA A 82 13.59 -15.59 13.36
CA ALA A 82 12.67 -16.56 14.00
C ALA A 82 12.36 -16.16 15.45
N ILE A 83 13.38 -15.80 16.24
CA ILE A 83 13.19 -15.35 17.63
C ILE A 83 12.40 -14.03 17.67
N PHE A 84 12.70 -13.10 16.77
CA PHE A 84 11.96 -11.85 16.62
C PHE A 84 10.47 -12.13 16.31
N THR A 85 10.21 -13.00 15.35
CA THR A 85 8.86 -13.43 14.94
C THR A 85 8.10 -14.08 16.08
N LEU A 86 8.75 -14.99 16.79
CA LEU A 86 8.17 -15.67 17.97
C LEU A 86 7.80 -14.66 19.06
N THR A 87 8.69 -13.71 19.37
CA THR A 87 8.43 -12.66 20.36
C THR A 87 7.19 -11.85 19.98
N LYS A 88 7.09 -11.43 18.71
CA LYS A 88 5.95 -10.67 18.19
C LYS A 88 4.66 -11.50 18.20
N MET A 89 4.74 -12.79 17.83
CA MET A 89 3.61 -13.71 17.85
C MET A 89 3.07 -13.90 19.26
N MET A 90 3.94 -14.16 20.22
CA MET A 90 3.54 -14.30 21.64
C MET A 90 2.89 -13.02 22.16
N PHE A 91 3.44 -11.87 21.84
CA PHE A 91 2.87 -10.58 22.21
C PHE A 91 1.48 -10.37 21.59
N SER A 92 1.33 -10.65 20.29
CA SER A 92 0.04 -10.59 19.59
C SER A 92 -1.02 -11.49 20.20
N LEU A 93 -0.68 -12.75 20.49
CA LEU A 93 -1.58 -13.72 21.09
C LEU A 93 -1.99 -13.34 22.52
N LEU A 94 -1.06 -12.79 23.31
CA LEU A 94 -1.36 -12.32 24.67
C LEU A 94 -2.37 -11.17 24.64
N ILE A 95 -2.14 -10.18 23.76
CA ILE A 95 -3.09 -9.06 23.60
C ILE A 95 -4.45 -9.58 23.12
N ALA A 96 -4.46 -10.46 22.12
CA ALA A 96 -5.70 -11.00 21.59
C ALA A 96 -6.48 -11.77 22.68
N SER A 97 -5.80 -12.62 23.45
CA SER A 97 -6.42 -13.37 24.53
C SER A 97 -7.02 -12.47 25.62
N ASP A 98 -6.32 -11.40 26.01
CA ASP A 98 -6.80 -10.42 26.97
C ASP A 98 -8.06 -9.68 26.47
N TYR A 99 -8.02 -9.20 25.23
CA TYR A 99 -9.16 -8.47 24.63
C TYR A 99 -10.37 -9.37 24.43
N TYR A 100 -10.19 -10.60 23.88
CA TYR A 100 -11.31 -11.50 23.65
C TYR A 100 -11.92 -11.97 24.95
N SER A 101 -11.12 -12.39 25.94
CA SER A 101 -11.67 -12.84 27.24
C SER A 101 -12.39 -11.71 27.99
N THR A 102 -11.86 -10.49 27.95
CA THR A 102 -12.53 -9.32 28.53
C THR A 102 -13.84 -9.00 27.81
N SER A 103 -13.85 -9.05 26.46
CA SER A 103 -15.05 -8.81 25.69
C SER A 103 -16.11 -9.88 25.87
N GLU A 104 -15.72 -11.15 25.89
CA GLU A 104 -16.63 -12.28 26.17
C GLU A 104 -17.25 -12.18 27.57
N PHE A 105 -16.44 -11.81 28.57
CA PHE A 105 -16.93 -11.62 29.95
C PHE A 105 -17.92 -10.45 30.06
N MET A 106 -17.59 -9.32 29.40
CA MET A 106 -18.40 -8.09 29.52
C MET A 106 -19.69 -8.11 28.68
N GLN A 107 -19.70 -8.86 27.56
CA GLN A 107 -20.77 -8.83 26.56
C GLN A 107 -21.52 -10.16 26.45
N GLU A 108 -21.09 -11.19 27.15
CA GLU A 108 -21.63 -12.56 27.07
C GLU A 108 -21.64 -13.15 25.66
N ILE A 109 -20.71 -12.70 24.78
CA ILE A 109 -20.60 -13.12 23.38
C ILE A 109 -19.39 -14.06 23.26
N LYS A 110 -19.53 -15.17 22.54
CA LYS A 110 -18.43 -16.07 22.17
C LYS A 110 -17.92 -15.76 20.77
N TYR A 111 -16.60 -15.64 20.64
CA TYR A 111 -15.91 -15.49 19.36
C TYR A 111 -15.49 -16.87 18.83
N GLU A 112 -16.09 -17.32 17.73
CA GLU A 112 -15.86 -18.69 17.23
C GLU A 112 -14.94 -18.74 16.01
N ASN A 113 -15.10 -17.83 15.05
CA ASN A 113 -14.45 -17.96 13.73
C ASN A 113 -13.21 -17.10 13.53
N PHE A 114 -12.96 -16.09 14.35
CA PHE A 114 -11.83 -15.14 14.23
C PHE A 114 -11.58 -14.67 12.80
N GLY A 115 -12.65 -14.50 12.00
CA GLY A 115 -12.59 -14.09 10.61
C GLY A 115 -11.99 -15.13 9.65
N ASN A 116 -11.97 -16.39 10.01
CA ASN A 116 -11.58 -17.43 9.06
C ASN A 116 -12.69 -17.69 8.03
N MET A 117 -12.29 -18.02 6.81
CA MET A 117 -13.21 -18.39 5.74
C MET A 117 -13.95 -19.68 6.09
N GLY A 118 -15.26 -19.61 6.25
CA GLY A 118 -16.08 -20.76 6.72
C GLY A 118 -16.08 -21.91 5.72
N ASN A 119 -16.54 -21.67 4.49
CA ASN A 119 -16.57 -22.68 3.43
C ASN A 119 -15.82 -22.16 2.19
N ILE A 120 -14.58 -22.64 2.05
CA ILE A 120 -13.69 -22.27 0.94
C ILE A 120 -14.26 -22.75 -0.40
N ASP A 121 -14.92 -23.87 -0.45
CA ASP A 121 -15.43 -24.47 -1.68
C ASP A 121 -16.57 -23.63 -2.28
N ILE A 122 -17.36 -22.94 -1.45
CA ILE A 122 -18.38 -22.00 -1.95
C ILE A 122 -17.71 -20.88 -2.74
N ILE A 123 -16.68 -20.24 -2.17
CA ILE A 123 -15.99 -19.12 -2.82
C ILE A 123 -15.28 -19.57 -4.09
N LYS A 124 -14.59 -20.71 -4.05
CA LYS A 124 -13.95 -21.31 -5.23
C LYS A 124 -14.96 -21.60 -6.33
N ARG A 125 -16.11 -22.18 -5.99
CA ARG A 125 -17.19 -22.49 -6.94
C ARG A 125 -17.80 -21.22 -7.54
N GLU A 126 -18.09 -20.20 -6.74
CA GLU A 126 -18.62 -18.93 -7.23
C GLU A 126 -17.64 -18.24 -8.16
N TYR A 127 -16.33 -18.28 -7.83
CA TYR A 127 -15.28 -17.77 -8.69
C TYR A 127 -15.22 -18.51 -10.03
N GLU A 128 -15.21 -19.84 -10.04
CA GLU A 128 -15.20 -20.66 -11.28
C GLU A 128 -16.49 -20.43 -12.10
N ASN A 129 -17.60 -20.07 -11.46
CA ASN A 129 -18.87 -19.74 -12.12
C ASN A 129 -18.93 -18.33 -12.70
N SER A 130 -17.97 -17.45 -12.39
CA SER A 130 -17.92 -16.10 -12.94
C SER A 130 -17.73 -16.11 -14.46
N GLU A 131 -18.29 -15.11 -15.16
CA GLU A 131 -18.24 -15.03 -16.62
C GLU A 131 -16.81 -15.03 -17.16
N ILE A 132 -15.91 -14.33 -16.48
CA ILE A 132 -14.49 -14.24 -16.87
C ILE A 132 -13.85 -15.62 -16.84
N ILE A 133 -14.04 -16.40 -15.78
CA ILE A 133 -13.41 -17.72 -15.65
C ILE A 133 -14.05 -18.72 -16.59
N LYS A 134 -15.37 -18.69 -16.76
CA LYS A 134 -16.05 -19.52 -17.79
C LYS A 134 -15.50 -19.25 -19.19
N SER A 135 -15.22 -17.98 -19.53
CA SER A 135 -14.60 -17.64 -20.82
C SER A 135 -13.19 -18.23 -20.94
N ILE A 136 -12.36 -18.12 -19.90
CA ILE A 136 -11.01 -18.68 -19.86
C ILE A 136 -11.06 -20.22 -20.03
N ARG A 137 -11.93 -20.90 -19.27
CA ARG A 137 -12.08 -22.37 -19.35
C ARG A 137 -12.61 -22.83 -20.71
N ASN A 138 -13.47 -22.03 -21.37
CA ASN A 138 -13.90 -22.32 -22.74
C ASN A 138 -12.76 -22.21 -23.75
N ILE A 139 -11.92 -21.16 -23.65
CA ILE A 139 -10.74 -21.02 -24.50
C ILE A 139 -9.77 -22.19 -24.27
N GLU A 140 -9.55 -22.59 -23.01
CA GLU A 140 -8.72 -23.74 -22.64
C GLU A 140 -9.19 -25.03 -23.33
N LYS A 141 -10.51 -25.30 -23.29
CA LYS A 141 -11.12 -26.52 -23.90
C LYS A 141 -11.06 -26.52 -25.42
N ASN A 142 -11.27 -25.37 -26.04
CA ASN A 142 -11.35 -25.25 -27.50
C ASN A 142 -9.97 -25.03 -28.15
N GLY A 143 -8.94 -24.81 -27.36
CA GLY A 143 -7.62 -24.44 -27.83
C GLY A 143 -7.51 -22.94 -28.16
N ILE A 144 -6.30 -22.39 -28.04
CA ILE A 144 -6.00 -20.99 -28.36
C ILE A 144 -5.86 -20.87 -29.87
N SER A 145 -6.92 -20.37 -30.54
CA SER A 145 -7.00 -20.35 -32.00
C SER A 145 -6.40 -19.09 -32.64
N ASN A 146 -6.27 -17.99 -31.91
CA ASN A 146 -5.77 -16.71 -32.41
C ASN A 146 -4.88 -16.02 -31.37
N GLU A 147 -3.58 -16.05 -31.57
CA GLU A 147 -2.60 -15.42 -30.67
C GLU A 147 -2.60 -13.90 -30.72
N LYS A 148 -3.29 -13.28 -31.71
CA LYS A 148 -3.45 -11.83 -31.82
C LYS A 148 -4.67 -11.31 -31.03
N ASP A 149 -5.49 -12.20 -30.44
CA ASP A 149 -6.57 -11.82 -29.56
C ASP A 149 -6.05 -11.63 -28.12
N ILE A 150 -6.29 -10.45 -27.55
CA ILE A 150 -5.83 -10.11 -26.20
C ILE A 150 -6.39 -11.07 -25.13
N ASN A 151 -7.60 -11.59 -25.30
CA ASN A 151 -8.21 -12.53 -24.35
C ASN A 151 -7.56 -13.91 -24.41
N ASN A 152 -7.20 -14.37 -25.61
CA ASN A 152 -6.44 -15.59 -25.79
C ASN A 152 -5.05 -15.47 -25.17
N PHE A 153 -4.41 -14.31 -25.34
CA PHE A 153 -3.13 -14.01 -24.73
C PHE A 153 -3.23 -13.99 -23.17
N ARG A 154 -4.24 -13.34 -22.62
CA ARG A 154 -4.52 -13.34 -21.18
C ARG A 154 -4.75 -14.73 -20.63
N THR A 155 -5.49 -15.55 -21.39
CA THR A 155 -5.76 -16.96 -21.04
C THR A 155 -4.46 -17.77 -21.00
N LYS A 156 -3.56 -17.57 -21.95
CA LYS A 156 -2.24 -18.25 -21.98
C LYS A 156 -1.44 -17.97 -20.71
N ILE A 157 -1.31 -16.70 -20.31
CA ILE A 157 -0.63 -16.29 -19.07
C ILE A 157 -1.30 -16.90 -17.83
N PHE A 158 -2.63 -16.86 -17.78
CA PHE A 158 -3.40 -17.41 -16.67
C PHE A 158 -3.15 -18.91 -16.48
N LEU A 159 -3.20 -19.69 -17.56
CA LEU A 159 -3.01 -21.14 -17.53
C LEU A 159 -1.55 -21.53 -17.24
N GLU A 160 -0.56 -20.79 -17.77
CA GLU A 160 0.85 -21.00 -17.46
C GLU A 160 1.14 -20.77 -15.99
N ALA A 161 0.64 -19.65 -15.44
CA ALA A 161 0.81 -19.34 -14.01
C ALA A 161 0.16 -20.41 -13.12
N GLU A 162 -1.03 -20.89 -13.49
CA GLU A 162 -1.74 -21.95 -12.78
C GLU A 162 -0.95 -23.27 -12.79
N LYS A 163 -0.43 -23.68 -13.94
CA LYS A 163 0.40 -24.86 -14.11
C LYS A 163 1.70 -24.77 -13.31
N ASN A 164 2.35 -23.62 -13.34
CA ASN A 164 3.62 -23.42 -12.62
C ASN A 164 3.42 -23.30 -11.10
N LEU A 165 2.26 -22.81 -10.63
CA LEU A 165 1.91 -22.89 -9.22
C LEU A 165 1.85 -24.34 -8.73
N GLU A 166 1.20 -25.24 -9.51
CA GLU A 166 1.08 -26.65 -9.14
C GLU A 166 2.44 -27.36 -9.12
N LYS A 167 3.32 -27.08 -10.10
CA LYS A 167 4.69 -27.60 -10.11
C LYS A 167 5.50 -27.17 -8.87
N ASN A 168 5.30 -25.94 -8.41
CA ASN A 168 6.09 -25.28 -7.37
C ASN A 168 5.34 -25.09 -6.06
N LYS A 169 4.30 -25.89 -5.76
CA LYS A 169 3.45 -25.71 -4.57
C LYS A 169 4.18 -25.77 -3.22
N ASN A 170 5.39 -26.34 -3.21
CA ASN A 170 6.24 -26.34 -2.02
C ASN A 170 6.90 -25.00 -1.74
N SER A 171 7.09 -24.15 -2.76
CA SER A 171 7.57 -22.78 -2.57
C SER A 171 6.58 -21.96 -1.76
N ASN A 172 7.08 -20.99 -1.01
CA ASN A 172 6.22 -20.11 -0.23
C ASN A 172 6.05 -18.73 -0.87
N ILE A 173 6.97 -18.32 -1.75
CA ILE A 173 6.90 -17.05 -2.47
C ILE A 173 6.83 -17.33 -3.97
N PHE A 174 5.92 -16.63 -4.65
CA PHE A 174 5.66 -16.77 -6.07
C PHE A 174 5.76 -15.42 -6.76
N PHE A 175 6.58 -15.32 -7.79
CA PHE A 175 6.72 -14.13 -8.64
C PHE A 175 5.83 -14.25 -9.87
N LEU A 176 4.90 -13.31 -10.04
CA LEU A 176 4.01 -13.19 -11.18
C LEU A 176 4.35 -11.91 -11.96
N GLU A 177 5.21 -12.03 -12.98
CA GLU A 177 5.59 -10.92 -13.84
C GLU A 177 4.95 -11.07 -15.21
N ALA A 178 4.17 -10.07 -15.63
CA ALA A 178 3.52 -10.07 -16.94
C ALA A 178 3.16 -8.64 -17.38
N PRO A 179 3.03 -8.34 -18.68
CA PRO A 179 2.79 -7.00 -19.19
C PRO A 179 1.59 -6.28 -18.57
N THR A 180 1.60 -4.94 -18.54
CA THR A 180 0.44 -4.16 -18.13
C THR A 180 -0.75 -4.45 -19.04
N GLY A 181 -1.92 -4.75 -18.47
CA GLY A 181 -3.11 -5.12 -19.24
C GLY A 181 -3.23 -6.62 -19.57
N SER A 182 -2.27 -7.45 -19.15
CA SER A 182 -2.27 -8.91 -19.40
C SER A 182 -3.19 -9.74 -18.50
N GLY A 183 -3.93 -9.14 -17.58
CA GLY A 183 -4.85 -9.84 -16.69
C GLY A 183 -4.22 -10.35 -15.38
N LYS A 184 -3.09 -9.79 -14.95
CA LYS A 184 -2.39 -10.16 -13.70
C LYS A 184 -3.29 -10.26 -12.47
N SER A 185 -4.18 -9.28 -12.28
CA SER A 185 -5.07 -9.25 -11.10
C SER A 185 -6.00 -10.45 -11.04
N ASN A 186 -6.60 -10.85 -12.18
CA ASN A 186 -7.43 -12.06 -12.25
C ASN A 186 -6.60 -13.33 -12.06
N THR A 187 -5.41 -13.38 -12.63
CA THR A 187 -4.49 -14.49 -12.44
C THR A 187 -4.10 -14.63 -10.96
N ALA A 188 -3.69 -13.54 -10.31
CA ALA A 188 -3.34 -13.57 -8.90
C ALA A 188 -4.51 -13.95 -7.98
N LEU A 189 -5.73 -13.51 -8.30
CA LEU A 189 -6.93 -13.92 -7.57
C LEU A 189 -7.17 -15.43 -7.69
N ASN A 190 -7.06 -15.99 -8.90
CA ASN A 190 -7.14 -17.42 -9.12
C ASN A 190 -6.12 -18.20 -8.30
N LEU A 191 -4.86 -17.78 -8.38
CA LEU A 191 -3.76 -18.42 -7.65
C LEU A 191 -3.95 -18.33 -6.14
N SER A 192 -4.41 -17.19 -5.62
CA SER A 192 -4.68 -17.03 -4.20
C SER A 192 -5.79 -17.97 -3.71
N LEU A 193 -6.87 -18.12 -4.48
CA LEU A 193 -7.95 -19.06 -4.17
C LEU A 193 -7.49 -20.53 -4.25
N LYS A 194 -6.62 -20.88 -5.20
CA LYS A 194 -6.03 -22.23 -5.29
C LYS A 194 -5.11 -22.57 -4.11
N LEU A 195 -4.42 -21.58 -3.56
CA LEU A 195 -3.55 -21.74 -2.38
C LEU A 195 -4.33 -21.91 -1.07
N LEU A 196 -5.62 -21.59 -1.03
CA LEU A 196 -6.47 -21.86 0.12
C LEU A 196 -6.69 -23.37 0.31
N ASN A 197 -6.65 -23.81 1.55
CA ASN A 197 -6.95 -25.17 1.97
C ASN A 197 -7.49 -25.16 3.42
N GLU A 198 -7.70 -26.33 4.02
CA GLU A 198 -8.21 -26.46 5.38
C GLU A 198 -7.39 -25.69 6.44
N ASN A 199 -6.09 -25.57 6.22
CA ASN A 199 -5.17 -24.87 7.13
C ASN A 199 -5.02 -23.38 6.80
N ARG A 200 -5.13 -22.99 5.51
CA ARG A 200 -5.04 -21.60 5.04
C ARG A 200 -6.40 -21.09 4.63
N ARG A 201 -6.96 -20.19 5.45
CA ARG A 201 -8.36 -19.71 5.30
C ARG A 201 -8.49 -18.19 5.25
N LYS A 202 -7.38 -17.49 5.04
CA LYS A 202 -7.38 -16.01 4.90
C LYS A 202 -6.60 -15.58 3.68
N ILE A 203 -7.08 -14.50 3.05
CA ILE A 203 -6.39 -13.81 1.96
C ILE A 203 -6.19 -12.36 2.35
N PHE A 204 -4.97 -11.87 2.17
CA PHE A 204 -4.62 -10.45 2.22
C PHE A 204 -4.22 -10.00 0.82
N TYR A 205 -4.92 -9.00 0.30
CA TYR A 205 -4.56 -8.36 -0.96
C TYR A 205 -4.00 -6.96 -0.68
N VAL A 206 -2.76 -6.72 -1.05
CA VAL A 206 -1.99 -5.54 -0.65
C VAL A 206 -1.66 -4.69 -1.86
N TYR A 207 -2.11 -3.44 -1.84
CA TYR A 207 -1.90 -2.47 -2.91
C TYR A 207 -1.05 -1.29 -2.44
N PRO A 208 -0.27 -0.65 -3.32
CA PRO A 208 0.55 0.50 -2.94
C PRO A 208 -0.28 1.75 -2.60
N PHE A 209 -1.49 1.89 -3.15
CA PHE A 209 -2.32 3.09 -3.01
C PHE A 209 -3.80 2.79 -2.75
N ASN A 210 -4.48 3.70 -2.05
CA ASN A 210 -5.91 3.59 -1.76
C ASN A 210 -6.78 3.55 -3.04
N THR A 211 -6.37 4.23 -4.10
CA THR A 211 -7.07 4.20 -5.40
C THR A 211 -7.14 2.80 -5.99
N LEU A 212 -6.05 2.05 -5.92
CA LEU A 212 -6.02 0.64 -6.35
C LEU A 212 -6.90 -0.25 -5.46
N VAL A 213 -6.92 0.00 -4.15
CA VAL A 213 -7.82 -0.71 -3.22
C VAL A 213 -9.27 -0.56 -3.64
N GLU A 214 -9.71 0.67 -3.93
CA GLU A 214 -11.09 0.96 -4.34
C GLU A 214 -11.43 0.32 -5.70
N GLN A 215 -10.56 0.46 -6.69
CA GLN A 215 -10.74 -0.11 -8.02
C GLN A 215 -10.85 -1.64 -7.98
N ASN A 216 -9.97 -2.29 -7.23
CA ASN A 216 -9.97 -3.75 -7.13
C ASN A 216 -11.14 -4.26 -6.30
N MET A 217 -11.59 -3.52 -5.28
CA MET A 217 -12.82 -3.86 -4.56
C MET A 217 -14.03 -3.88 -5.49
N ASN A 218 -14.15 -2.92 -6.42
CA ASN A 218 -15.20 -2.92 -7.43
C ASN A 218 -15.08 -4.13 -8.37
N THR A 219 -13.87 -4.50 -8.77
CA THR A 219 -13.64 -5.71 -9.57
C THR A 219 -14.06 -6.98 -8.83
N LEU A 220 -13.72 -7.11 -7.54
CA LEU A 220 -14.14 -8.25 -6.72
C LEU A 220 -15.67 -8.30 -6.56
N LYS A 221 -16.32 -7.16 -6.34
CA LYS A 221 -17.79 -7.07 -6.29
C LYS A 221 -18.42 -7.55 -7.59
N ASN A 222 -17.87 -7.19 -8.74
CA ASN A 222 -18.37 -7.63 -10.05
C ASN A 222 -18.17 -9.15 -10.26
N ILE A 223 -17.03 -9.70 -9.85
CA ILE A 223 -16.75 -11.14 -9.95
C ILE A 223 -17.73 -11.95 -9.10
N PHE A 224 -18.04 -11.49 -7.90
CA PHE A 224 -18.91 -12.17 -6.93
C PHE A 224 -20.32 -11.57 -6.87
N ALA A 225 -20.76 -10.81 -7.89
CA ALA A 225 -22.02 -10.06 -7.89
C ALA A 225 -23.27 -10.92 -7.58
N ASN A 226 -23.21 -12.22 -7.88
CA ASN A 226 -24.32 -13.16 -7.64
C ASN A 226 -24.35 -13.73 -6.22
N ASN A 227 -23.41 -13.35 -5.34
CA ASN A 227 -23.33 -13.89 -3.99
C ASN A 227 -22.96 -12.83 -2.95
N GLU A 228 -23.97 -12.16 -2.40
CA GLU A 228 -23.79 -11.13 -1.38
C GLU A 228 -23.00 -11.62 -0.15
N LYS A 229 -23.19 -12.87 0.26
CA LYS A 229 -22.47 -13.45 1.40
C LYS A 229 -20.95 -13.52 1.16
N VAL A 230 -20.51 -13.73 -0.08
CA VAL A 230 -19.09 -13.67 -0.41
C VAL A 230 -18.58 -12.24 -0.34
N ILE A 231 -19.34 -11.28 -0.86
CA ILE A 231 -18.99 -9.85 -0.83
C ILE A 231 -18.89 -9.31 0.61
N GLU A 232 -19.83 -9.70 1.48
CA GLU A 232 -19.82 -9.33 2.91
C GLU A 232 -18.59 -9.83 3.66
N ASN A 233 -17.95 -10.91 3.19
CA ASN A 233 -16.73 -11.45 3.74
C ASN A 233 -15.44 -10.74 3.25
N ILE A 234 -15.55 -9.78 2.33
CA ILE A 234 -14.43 -8.99 1.82
C ILE A 234 -14.40 -7.64 2.54
N ALA A 235 -13.38 -7.42 3.34
CA ALA A 235 -13.20 -6.17 4.09
C ALA A 235 -12.10 -5.29 3.47
N VAL A 236 -12.40 -4.01 3.31
CA VAL A 236 -11.38 -3.00 2.99
C VAL A 236 -10.82 -2.44 4.29
N VAL A 237 -9.53 -2.65 4.51
CA VAL A 237 -8.82 -2.21 5.71
C VAL A 237 -7.75 -1.19 5.34
N ASN A 238 -8.11 0.09 5.36
CA ASN A 238 -7.21 1.21 5.13
C ASN A 238 -7.56 2.39 6.05
N SER A 239 -6.86 3.50 5.93
CA SER A 239 -7.06 4.69 6.77
C SER A 239 -8.30 5.53 6.41
N VAL A 240 -8.94 5.25 5.28
CA VAL A 240 -9.99 6.10 4.69
C VAL A 240 -11.37 5.45 4.78
N THR A 241 -11.47 4.14 4.58
CA THR A 241 -12.75 3.43 4.50
C THR A 241 -13.42 3.32 5.86
N ALA A 242 -14.73 3.62 5.90
CA ALA A 242 -15.56 3.46 7.09
C ALA A 242 -15.53 2.01 7.63
N LEU A 243 -15.64 1.87 8.95
CA LEU A 243 -15.68 0.55 9.61
C LEU A 243 -16.95 -0.23 9.29
N THR A 244 -18.04 0.49 9.00
CA THR A 244 -19.31 -0.10 8.58
C THR A 244 -20.06 0.87 7.69
N THR A 245 -20.87 0.37 6.75
CA THR A 245 -21.76 1.17 5.91
C THR A 245 -23.14 1.39 6.52
N LYS A 246 -23.48 0.69 7.63
CA LYS A 246 -24.75 0.86 8.31
C LYS A 246 -24.83 2.21 9.04
N ASP A 247 -25.96 2.86 8.95
CA ASP A 247 -26.22 4.08 9.73
C ASP A 247 -26.17 3.80 11.23
N SER A 248 -25.75 4.80 12.01
CA SER A 248 -25.62 4.70 13.47
C SER A 248 -26.92 4.34 14.18
N ARG A 249 -28.07 4.75 13.61
CA ARG A 249 -29.40 4.43 14.15
C ARG A 249 -29.76 2.95 14.07
N ASP A 250 -29.14 2.22 13.15
CA ASP A 250 -29.42 0.82 12.89
C ASP A 250 -28.43 -0.13 13.60
N ILE A 251 -27.41 0.41 14.28
CA ILE A 251 -26.43 -0.38 14.99
C ILE A 251 -26.73 -0.38 16.48
N PRO A 252 -27.10 -1.53 17.08
CA PRO A 252 -27.21 -1.65 18.54
C PRO A 252 -25.88 -1.30 19.21
N ILE A 253 -25.95 -0.65 20.38
CA ILE A 253 -24.77 -0.15 21.10
C ILE A 253 -23.76 -1.29 21.37
N GLU A 254 -24.26 -2.48 21.72
CA GLU A 254 -23.44 -3.66 22.01
C GLU A 254 -22.60 -4.13 20.81
N LYS A 255 -23.01 -3.83 19.57
CA LYS A 255 -22.30 -4.24 18.35
C LYS A 255 -21.14 -3.34 17.97
N TYR A 256 -21.06 -2.13 18.53
CA TYR A 256 -19.93 -1.23 18.22
C TYR A 256 -18.57 -1.80 18.63
N SER A 257 -18.51 -2.43 19.80
CA SER A 257 -17.29 -3.07 20.29
C SER A 257 -16.84 -4.20 19.37
N ASN A 258 -17.77 -5.02 18.87
CA ASN A 258 -17.46 -6.13 17.97
C ASN A 258 -16.93 -5.61 16.61
N ILE A 259 -17.57 -4.58 16.04
CA ILE A 259 -17.12 -3.94 14.80
C ILE A 259 -15.69 -3.40 14.95
N LEU A 260 -15.41 -2.75 16.08
CA LEU A 260 -14.09 -2.22 16.36
C LEU A 260 -13.05 -3.34 16.52
N MET A 261 -13.38 -4.40 17.26
CA MET A 261 -12.51 -5.56 17.46
C MET A 261 -12.23 -6.28 16.15
N ASP A 262 -13.25 -6.56 15.33
CA ASP A 262 -13.07 -7.20 14.03
C ASP A 262 -12.11 -6.41 13.15
N ARG A 263 -12.17 -5.08 13.20
CA ARG A 263 -11.25 -4.20 12.48
C ARG A 263 -9.83 -4.23 13.03
N GLN A 264 -9.69 -4.12 14.36
CA GLN A 264 -8.38 -4.07 15.03
C GLN A 264 -7.64 -5.40 14.93
N PHE A 265 -8.35 -6.52 15.02
CA PHE A 265 -7.78 -7.86 14.92
C PHE A 265 -7.83 -8.46 13.52
N LEU A 266 -8.28 -7.73 12.51
CA LEU A 266 -8.43 -8.22 11.13
C LEU A 266 -9.23 -9.52 11.04
N ASN A 267 -10.38 -9.58 11.73
CA ASN A 267 -11.27 -10.76 11.76
C ASN A 267 -12.12 -10.87 10.49
N TYR A 268 -11.49 -10.85 9.35
CA TYR A 268 -12.14 -11.00 8.04
C TYR A 268 -11.45 -12.08 7.23
N PRO A 269 -12.19 -12.88 6.45
CA PRO A 269 -11.61 -13.96 5.64
C PRO A 269 -10.83 -13.43 4.43
N PHE A 270 -11.27 -12.31 3.84
CA PHE A 270 -10.61 -11.67 2.72
C PHE A 270 -10.43 -10.18 3.02
N ILE A 271 -9.19 -9.75 3.06
CA ILE A 271 -8.79 -8.40 3.44
C ILE A 271 -8.10 -7.72 2.26
N VAL A 272 -8.64 -6.57 1.86
CA VAL A 272 -8.01 -5.68 0.88
C VAL A 272 -7.45 -4.48 1.63
N THR A 273 -6.13 -4.28 1.53
CA THR A 273 -5.43 -3.27 2.32
C THR A 273 -4.33 -2.57 1.53
N THR A 274 -3.71 -1.55 2.13
CA THR A 274 -2.53 -0.88 1.56
C THR A 274 -1.23 -1.48 2.11
N HIS A 275 -0.12 -1.25 1.37
CA HIS A 275 1.20 -1.66 1.84
C HIS A 275 1.56 -1.07 3.21
N VAL A 276 1.19 0.20 3.49
CA VAL A 276 1.40 0.80 4.81
C VAL A 276 0.65 0.03 5.89
N GLY A 277 -0.62 -0.33 5.64
CA GLY A 277 -1.45 -1.09 6.58
C GLY A 277 -0.84 -2.44 6.95
N ILE A 278 -0.47 -3.23 5.95
CA ILE A 278 0.11 -4.56 6.21
C ILE A 278 1.52 -4.48 6.82
N PHE A 279 2.35 -3.51 6.39
CA PHE A 279 3.70 -3.36 6.94
C PHE A 279 3.67 -2.89 8.40
N ASN A 280 2.71 -2.08 8.81
CA ASN A 280 2.50 -1.79 10.23
C ASN A 280 2.27 -3.09 11.03
N THR A 281 1.49 -4.02 10.49
CA THR A 281 1.30 -5.33 11.13
C THR A 281 2.58 -6.17 11.09
N LEU A 282 3.30 -6.22 9.97
CA LEU A 282 4.51 -7.03 9.81
C LEU A 282 5.66 -6.58 10.73
N ILE A 283 5.91 -5.27 10.82
CA ILE A 283 7.11 -4.71 11.45
C ILE A 283 6.83 -3.69 12.57
N GLY A 284 5.57 -3.25 12.72
CA GLY A 284 5.20 -2.27 13.74
C GLY A 284 5.45 -2.79 15.16
N ASN A 285 5.59 -1.87 16.10
CA ASN A 285 5.94 -2.14 17.48
C ASN A 285 4.91 -1.64 18.49
N THR A 286 3.91 -0.87 18.04
CA THR A 286 2.83 -0.44 18.92
C THR A 286 1.89 -1.60 19.22
N LYS A 287 1.13 -1.46 20.29
CA LYS A 287 0.12 -2.46 20.67
C LYS A 287 -0.86 -2.70 19.51
N GLU A 288 -1.35 -1.61 18.90
CA GLU A 288 -2.29 -1.64 17.79
C GLU A 288 -1.70 -2.30 16.53
N ASP A 289 -0.44 -2.03 16.20
CA ASP A 289 0.25 -2.67 15.07
C ASP A 289 0.39 -4.19 15.28
N CYS A 290 0.64 -4.60 16.53
CA CYS A 290 0.89 -6.00 16.87
C CYS A 290 -0.38 -6.83 17.08
N MET A 291 -1.51 -6.21 17.45
CA MET A 291 -2.79 -6.91 17.68
C MET A 291 -3.12 -7.94 16.60
N PRO A 292 -3.12 -7.58 15.30
CA PRO A 292 -3.53 -8.50 14.24
C PRO A 292 -2.42 -9.43 13.74
N PHE A 293 -1.21 -9.38 14.28
CA PHE A 293 -0.07 -10.11 13.71
C PHE A 293 -0.30 -11.63 13.64
N TYR A 294 -0.96 -12.23 14.63
CA TYR A 294 -1.28 -13.67 14.63
C TYR A 294 -2.18 -14.09 13.46
N GLN A 295 -2.98 -13.18 12.91
CA GLN A 295 -3.87 -13.44 11.78
C GLN A 295 -3.13 -13.65 10.45
N LEU A 296 -1.85 -13.25 10.38
CA LEU A 296 -1.02 -13.50 9.20
C LEU A 296 -0.64 -14.98 9.09
N ALA A 297 -0.59 -15.71 10.19
CA ALA A 297 -0.30 -17.13 10.15
C ALA A 297 -1.36 -17.90 9.35
N ASN A 298 -0.92 -18.89 8.58
CA ASN A 298 -1.80 -19.70 7.74
C ASN A 298 -2.65 -18.87 6.77
N SER A 299 -2.05 -17.90 6.10
CA SER A 299 -2.72 -17.03 5.12
C SER A 299 -2.08 -17.06 3.74
N VAL A 300 -2.76 -16.47 2.76
CA VAL A 300 -2.23 -16.11 1.45
C VAL A 300 -2.13 -14.59 1.40
N ILE A 301 -0.97 -14.07 1.03
CA ILE A 301 -0.75 -12.62 0.90
C ILE A 301 -0.36 -12.30 -0.54
N VAL A 302 -1.09 -11.42 -1.20
CA VAL A 302 -0.79 -10.94 -2.56
C VAL A 302 -0.27 -9.51 -2.45
N PHE A 303 0.96 -9.27 -2.92
CA PHE A 303 1.54 -7.93 -3.04
C PHE A 303 1.49 -7.49 -4.49
N ASP A 304 0.83 -6.37 -4.76
CA ASP A 304 0.80 -5.75 -6.07
C ASP A 304 1.81 -4.60 -6.14
N GLU A 305 2.49 -4.48 -7.30
CA GLU A 305 3.43 -3.41 -7.64
C GLU A 305 4.51 -3.19 -6.55
N ILE A 306 5.25 -4.26 -6.18
CA ILE A 306 6.26 -4.18 -5.11
C ILE A 306 7.39 -3.18 -5.41
N GLN A 307 7.67 -2.88 -6.69
CA GLN A 307 8.66 -1.88 -7.08
C GLN A 307 8.26 -0.45 -6.67
N ALA A 308 6.97 -0.20 -6.41
CA ALA A 308 6.51 1.09 -5.87
C ALA A 308 6.93 1.31 -4.40
N TYR A 309 7.45 0.28 -3.73
CA TYR A 309 7.93 0.38 -2.36
C TYR A 309 9.34 0.99 -2.35
N LYS A 310 9.66 1.66 -1.26
CA LYS A 310 10.97 2.32 -1.06
C LYS A 310 12.11 1.34 -1.40
N ASN A 311 12.84 1.59 -2.49
CA ASN A 311 13.85 0.65 -3.01
C ASN A 311 15.07 0.49 -2.09
N THR A 312 15.38 1.45 -1.23
CA THR A 312 16.50 1.37 -0.28
C THR A 312 16.34 0.27 0.79
N ILE A 313 15.14 -0.29 0.96
CA ILE A 313 14.82 -1.33 1.95
C ILE A 313 14.30 -2.64 1.33
N TRP A 314 14.49 -2.85 0.03
CA TRP A 314 14.02 -4.06 -0.66
C TRP A 314 14.64 -5.35 -0.09
N ARG A 315 15.91 -5.30 0.37
CA ARG A 315 16.56 -6.44 1.00
C ARG A 315 15.86 -6.84 2.28
N GLU A 316 15.63 -5.88 3.15
CA GLU A 316 14.94 -6.07 4.42
C GLU A 316 13.52 -6.60 4.20
N ILE A 317 12.80 -6.03 3.23
CA ILE A 317 11.44 -6.49 2.87
C ILE A 317 11.45 -7.96 2.47
N ILE A 318 12.30 -8.36 1.50
CA ILE A 318 12.26 -9.74 1.01
C ILE A 318 12.76 -10.74 2.06
N SER A 319 13.74 -10.36 2.91
CA SER A 319 14.23 -11.20 4.00
C SER A 319 13.14 -11.47 5.05
N ILE A 320 12.40 -10.44 5.47
CA ILE A 320 11.27 -10.60 6.40
C ILE A 320 10.16 -11.44 5.76
N LEU A 321 9.76 -11.13 4.52
CA LEU A 321 8.70 -11.87 3.85
C LEU A 321 9.05 -13.34 3.67
N ASN A 322 10.30 -13.65 3.32
CA ASN A 322 10.77 -15.02 3.16
C ASN A 322 10.76 -15.80 4.48
N SER A 323 11.25 -15.19 5.56
CA SER A 323 11.27 -15.81 6.88
C SER A 323 9.85 -15.99 7.43
N TYR A 324 8.98 -14.98 7.32
CA TYR A 324 7.59 -15.08 7.76
C TYR A 324 6.81 -16.12 6.95
N ALA A 325 7.07 -16.22 5.64
CA ALA A 325 6.42 -17.21 4.79
C ALA A 325 6.70 -18.64 5.28
N LYS A 326 7.93 -18.92 5.69
CA LYS A 326 8.31 -20.21 6.28
C LYS A 326 7.75 -20.42 7.68
N LEU A 327 7.99 -19.45 8.58
CA LEU A 327 7.68 -19.60 10.01
C LEU A 327 6.18 -19.60 10.30
N LEU A 328 5.40 -18.80 9.55
CA LEU A 328 3.98 -18.63 9.78
C LEU A 328 3.10 -19.39 8.76
N ASN A 329 3.69 -20.27 7.94
CA ASN A 329 3.00 -21.02 6.88
C ASN A 329 2.20 -20.13 5.93
N ILE A 330 2.79 -18.99 5.53
CA ILE A 330 2.17 -18.05 4.58
C ILE A 330 2.57 -18.41 3.15
N LYS A 331 1.65 -18.28 2.21
CA LYS A 331 1.96 -18.27 0.78
C LYS A 331 1.87 -16.84 0.26
N ILE A 332 2.92 -16.37 -0.40
CA ILE A 332 3.04 -14.98 -0.85
C ILE A 332 3.10 -14.97 -2.38
N ILE A 333 2.24 -14.18 -3.01
CA ILE A 333 2.30 -13.87 -4.44
C ILE A 333 2.75 -12.43 -4.58
N ILE A 334 3.84 -12.20 -5.29
CA ILE A 334 4.32 -10.85 -5.61
C ILE A 334 4.14 -10.64 -7.11
N MET A 335 3.31 -9.66 -7.47
CA MET A 335 3.01 -9.38 -8.86
C MET A 335 3.39 -7.97 -9.30
N SER A 336 3.85 -7.85 -10.54
CA SER A 336 4.13 -6.57 -11.19
C SER A 336 4.24 -6.71 -12.71
N ALA A 337 4.23 -5.58 -13.41
CA ALA A 337 4.60 -5.50 -14.83
C ALA A 337 6.13 -5.47 -15.02
N THR A 338 6.84 -4.87 -14.06
CA THR A 338 8.29 -4.80 -14.04
C THR A 338 8.75 -5.25 -12.65
N LEU A 339 9.11 -6.52 -12.52
CA LEU A 339 9.41 -7.12 -11.23
C LEU A 339 10.93 -7.25 -11.02
N PRO A 340 11.51 -6.54 -10.04
CA PRO A 340 12.90 -6.80 -9.66
C PRO A 340 13.04 -8.22 -9.12
N ASP A 341 14.09 -8.93 -9.53
CA ASP A 341 14.42 -10.22 -8.94
C ASP A 341 14.97 -10.06 -7.53
N LEU A 342 14.06 -9.82 -6.58
CA LEU A 342 14.43 -9.61 -5.19
C LEU A 342 15.13 -10.82 -4.56
N SER A 343 15.00 -12.02 -5.16
CA SER A 343 15.74 -13.20 -4.71
C SER A 343 17.25 -13.01 -4.77
N TYR A 344 17.72 -12.12 -5.67
CA TYR A 344 19.14 -11.76 -5.77
C TYR A 344 19.71 -11.18 -4.47
N LEU A 345 18.88 -10.55 -3.65
CA LEU A 345 19.26 -9.95 -2.37
C LEU A 345 19.30 -10.95 -1.21
N LEU A 346 18.83 -12.18 -1.43
CA LEU A 346 18.82 -13.26 -0.44
C LEU A 346 20.04 -14.17 -0.58
N ASP A 347 20.34 -14.92 0.50
CA ASP A 347 21.37 -15.96 0.48
C ASP A 347 20.93 -17.16 -0.34
N HIS A 348 21.89 -18.03 -0.72
CA HIS A 348 21.64 -19.13 -1.66
C HIS A 348 20.55 -20.10 -1.18
N GLU A 349 20.54 -20.44 0.11
CA GLU A 349 19.54 -21.37 0.70
C GLU A 349 18.14 -20.76 0.75
N GLU A 350 18.04 -19.45 0.87
CA GLU A 350 16.77 -18.73 0.96
C GLU A 350 16.07 -18.64 -0.40
N LYS A 351 16.84 -18.63 -1.50
CA LYS A 351 16.30 -18.56 -2.88
C LYS A 351 15.44 -19.76 -3.25
N ASN A 352 15.72 -20.93 -2.69
CA ASN A 352 14.98 -22.17 -2.98
C ASN A 352 13.48 -22.11 -2.60
N ASN A 353 13.08 -21.11 -1.83
CA ASN A 353 11.70 -20.89 -1.38
C ASN A 353 10.89 -20.01 -2.35
N ILE A 354 11.49 -19.54 -3.44
CA ILE A 354 10.90 -18.61 -4.40
C ILE A 354 10.75 -19.27 -5.76
N ALA A 355 9.56 -19.16 -6.36
CA ALA A 355 9.27 -19.69 -7.69
C ALA A 355 8.74 -18.60 -8.63
N ARG A 356 9.13 -18.63 -9.89
CA ARG A 356 8.55 -17.80 -10.96
C ARG A 356 7.37 -18.53 -11.57
N LEU A 357 6.25 -17.83 -11.73
CA LEU A 357 5.01 -18.36 -12.28
C LEU A 357 4.94 -18.23 -13.80
N ILE A 358 5.69 -17.29 -14.37
CA ILE A 358 5.88 -17.12 -15.80
C ILE A 358 7.34 -17.41 -16.11
N GLU A 359 7.59 -18.52 -16.81
CA GLU A 359 8.94 -18.97 -17.13
C GLU A 359 9.49 -18.22 -18.36
N ASN A 360 8.65 -17.98 -19.36
CA ASN A 360 9.06 -17.41 -20.64
C ASN A 360 8.61 -15.94 -20.77
N ARG A 361 9.09 -15.10 -19.84
CA ARG A 361 8.77 -13.69 -19.75
C ARG A 361 8.88 -12.95 -21.09
N ASP A 362 10.00 -13.18 -21.79
CA ASP A 362 10.31 -12.46 -23.03
C ASP A 362 9.32 -12.74 -24.15
N GLU A 363 8.72 -13.92 -24.20
CA GLU A 363 7.66 -14.26 -25.16
C GLU A 363 6.45 -13.34 -24.99
N TYR A 364 6.07 -13.07 -23.74
CA TYR A 364 4.90 -12.23 -23.43
C TYR A 364 5.18 -10.74 -23.62
N PHE A 365 6.36 -10.26 -23.24
CA PHE A 365 6.69 -8.84 -23.39
C PHE A 365 7.02 -8.46 -24.84
N ASN A 366 7.56 -9.37 -25.64
CA ASN A 366 7.84 -9.17 -27.06
C ASN A 366 6.67 -9.53 -27.99
N ASN A 367 5.53 -9.96 -27.45
CA ASN A 367 4.34 -10.20 -28.28
C ASN A 367 3.90 -8.93 -28.99
N GLU A 368 3.50 -9.03 -30.28
CA GLU A 368 3.13 -7.91 -31.13
C GLU A 368 2.03 -7.02 -30.52
N ILE A 369 1.11 -7.59 -29.72
CA ILE A 369 0.03 -6.84 -29.05
C ILE A 369 0.59 -5.78 -28.09
N PHE A 370 1.70 -6.09 -27.41
CA PHE A 370 2.26 -5.21 -26.37
C PHE A 370 3.50 -4.46 -26.85
N LYS A 371 4.35 -5.08 -27.69
CA LYS A 371 5.61 -4.49 -28.14
C LYS A 371 5.39 -3.21 -28.93
N ASN A 372 4.42 -3.20 -29.84
CA ASN A 372 4.13 -2.09 -30.75
C ASN A 372 2.96 -1.22 -30.27
N ARG A 373 2.51 -1.40 -29.05
CA ARG A 373 1.36 -0.69 -28.49
C ARG A 373 1.59 0.83 -28.43
N VAL A 374 2.80 1.26 -28.10
CA VAL A 374 3.18 2.66 -27.95
C VAL A 374 4.49 2.93 -28.69
N GLU A 375 4.46 3.89 -29.58
CA GLU A 375 5.66 4.46 -30.20
C GLU A 375 6.27 5.49 -29.26
N VAL A 376 7.54 5.33 -28.94
CA VAL A 376 8.26 6.19 -28.00
C VAL A 376 9.14 7.17 -28.76
N ASN A 377 8.94 8.46 -28.53
CA ASN A 377 9.67 9.54 -29.16
C ASN A 377 10.48 10.35 -28.14
N TYR A 378 11.69 10.74 -28.49
CA TYR A 378 12.64 11.47 -27.66
C TYR A 378 13.00 12.88 -28.21
N ASP A 379 12.28 13.39 -29.21
CA ASP A 379 12.62 14.67 -29.89
C ASP A 379 12.54 15.86 -28.92
N LEU A 380 11.70 15.77 -27.90
CA LEU A 380 11.60 16.77 -26.84
C LEU A 380 12.62 16.57 -25.70
N LEU A 381 13.35 15.43 -25.70
CA LEU A 381 14.25 15.09 -24.62
C LEU A 381 15.67 15.62 -24.88
N SER A 382 16.08 16.60 -24.11
CA SER A 382 17.45 17.10 -24.08
C SER A 382 17.95 17.29 -22.65
N LYS A 383 19.27 17.42 -22.47
CA LYS A 383 19.87 17.74 -21.15
C LYS A 383 19.55 19.16 -20.68
N LYS A 384 19.03 20.02 -21.56
CA LYS A 384 18.50 21.34 -21.21
C LYS A 384 17.02 21.23 -20.93
N LYS A 385 16.55 21.99 -19.94
CA LYS A 385 15.11 22.08 -19.64
C LYS A 385 14.35 22.61 -20.82
N ILE A 386 13.19 21.98 -21.09
CA ILE A 386 12.27 22.47 -22.11
C ILE A 386 11.55 23.73 -21.61
N GLU A 387 11.25 24.66 -22.51
CA GLU A 387 10.39 25.81 -22.23
C GLU A 387 8.91 25.38 -22.35
N TYR A 388 8.04 25.93 -21.52
CA TYR A 388 6.60 25.64 -21.57
C TYR A 388 5.98 25.97 -22.93
N THR A 389 6.42 27.05 -23.55
CA THR A 389 5.96 27.48 -24.89
C THR A 389 6.26 26.43 -25.96
N LYS A 390 7.48 25.89 -25.98
CA LYS A 390 7.86 24.83 -26.91
C LYS A 390 7.07 23.53 -26.68
N LEU A 391 6.81 23.19 -25.42
CA LEU A 391 5.98 22.03 -25.08
C LEU A 391 4.54 22.24 -25.54
N LEU A 392 3.98 23.44 -25.33
CA LEU A 392 2.63 23.81 -25.75
C LEU A 392 2.50 23.75 -27.28
N GLU A 393 3.41 24.38 -28.04
CA GLU A 393 3.43 24.34 -29.52
C GLU A 393 3.38 22.91 -30.03
N HIS A 394 4.22 22.02 -29.49
CA HIS A 394 4.25 20.62 -29.88
C HIS A 394 2.94 19.87 -29.55
N ILE A 395 2.29 20.19 -28.42
CA ILE A 395 1.00 19.63 -28.05
C ILE A 395 -0.09 20.13 -29.00
N ILE A 396 -0.11 21.41 -29.37
CA ILE A 396 -1.07 21.96 -30.32
C ILE A 396 -0.98 21.22 -31.66
N GLU A 397 0.24 21.05 -32.22
CA GLU A 397 0.45 20.34 -33.48
C GLU A 397 -0.10 18.90 -33.44
N ASN A 398 0.09 18.18 -32.34
CA ASN A 398 -0.35 16.78 -32.21
C ASN A 398 -1.83 16.63 -31.76
N SER A 399 -2.44 17.71 -31.25
CA SER A 399 -3.82 17.65 -30.72
C SER A 399 -4.86 17.53 -31.83
N LEU A 400 -4.56 18.00 -33.04
CA LEU A 400 -5.49 18.04 -34.17
C LEU A 400 -6.07 16.66 -34.51
N ASN A 401 -5.24 15.60 -34.41
CA ASN A 401 -5.58 14.25 -34.78
C ASN A 401 -5.87 13.33 -33.59
N SER A 402 -5.83 13.84 -32.35
CA SER A 402 -5.93 13.04 -31.15
C SER A 402 -7.13 13.42 -30.31
N LYS A 403 -7.82 12.43 -29.75
CA LYS A 403 -8.97 12.67 -28.88
C LYS A 403 -8.56 12.85 -27.41
N LYS A 404 -7.54 12.12 -26.97
CA LYS A 404 -7.14 12.07 -25.57
C LYS A 404 -5.65 12.22 -25.40
N ILE A 405 -5.25 13.23 -24.68
CA ILE A 405 -3.85 13.56 -24.41
C ILE A 405 -3.62 13.58 -22.90
N LEU A 406 -2.57 12.90 -22.44
CA LEU A 406 -2.10 12.93 -21.07
C LEU A 406 -0.77 13.67 -21.00
N ILE A 407 -0.65 14.63 -20.08
CA ILE A 407 0.58 15.36 -19.83
C ILE A 407 0.94 15.17 -18.35
N GLU A 408 2.03 14.47 -18.08
CA GLU A 408 2.45 14.16 -16.73
C GLU A 408 3.70 14.92 -16.32
N PHE A 409 3.56 15.69 -15.26
CA PHE A 409 4.64 16.38 -14.57
C PHE A 409 5.01 15.65 -13.27
N ILE A 410 6.28 15.68 -12.88
CA ILE A 410 6.74 15.14 -11.60
C ILE A 410 6.62 16.16 -10.46
N CYS A 411 6.33 17.40 -10.75
CA CYS A 411 6.17 18.48 -9.79
C CYS A 411 4.79 19.12 -9.92
N LYS A 412 4.08 19.26 -8.81
CA LYS A 412 2.73 19.84 -8.76
C LYS A 412 2.70 21.27 -9.27
N ASN A 413 3.69 22.10 -8.87
CA ASN A 413 3.74 23.50 -9.31
C ASN A 413 3.89 23.58 -10.84
N SER A 414 4.77 22.76 -11.44
CA SER A 414 4.92 22.72 -12.89
C SER A 414 3.64 22.30 -13.61
N ALA A 415 2.88 21.38 -13.04
CA ALA A 415 1.57 20.97 -13.58
C ALA A 415 0.55 22.13 -13.54
N LYS A 416 0.49 22.86 -12.42
CA LYS A 416 -0.39 24.01 -12.25
C LYS A 416 -0.01 25.18 -13.18
N GLU A 417 1.27 25.54 -13.24
CA GLU A 417 1.76 26.60 -14.13
C GLU A 417 1.45 26.28 -15.59
N PHE A 418 1.66 25.04 -16.00
CA PHE A 418 1.36 24.62 -17.36
C PHE A 418 -0.14 24.58 -17.63
N TYR A 419 -0.95 24.17 -16.65
CA TYR A 419 -2.41 24.20 -16.77
C TYR A 419 -2.93 25.62 -16.99
N GLU A 420 -2.44 26.61 -16.23
CA GLU A 420 -2.82 28.02 -16.41
C GLU A 420 -2.47 28.52 -17.81
N LEU A 421 -1.33 28.11 -18.37
CA LEU A 421 -0.92 28.46 -19.74
C LEU A 421 -1.82 27.80 -20.79
N VAL A 422 -2.19 26.54 -20.60
CA VAL A 422 -2.96 25.75 -21.57
C VAL A 422 -4.44 26.16 -21.58
N LYS A 423 -5.02 26.45 -20.41
CA LYS A 423 -6.43 26.84 -20.31
C LYS A 423 -6.77 28.12 -21.07
N ASP A 424 -5.79 28.98 -21.26
CA ASP A 424 -5.96 30.24 -22.01
C ASP A 424 -5.69 30.09 -23.53
N SER A 425 -5.29 28.88 -23.98
CA SER A 425 -5.05 28.59 -25.40
C SER A 425 -6.36 28.43 -26.17
N GLU A 426 -6.72 29.39 -27.00
CA GLU A 426 -7.92 29.33 -27.85
C GLU A 426 -7.90 28.10 -28.76
N GLU A 427 -6.75 27.74 -29.32
CA GLU A 427 -6.58 26.62 -30.25
C GLU A 427 -6.91 25.26 -29.63
N LEU A 428 -6.53 25.04 -28.36
CA LEU A 428 -6.82 23.82 -27.69
C LEU A 428 -8.25 23.78 -27.14
N ASN A 429 -8.75 24.88 -26.60
CA ASN A 429 -10.10 24.99 -26.02
C ASN A 429 -11.23 24.79 -27.03
N ILE A 430 -11.01 25.10 -28.31
CA ILE A 430 -11.99 24.86 -29.38
C ILE A 430 -12.32 23.36 -29.50
N ASN A 431 -11.34 22.48 -29.26
CA ASN A 431 -11.48 21.07 -29.58
C ASN A 431 -11.43 20.15 -28.36
N HIS A 432 -10.86 20.56 -27.23
CA HIS A 432 -10.60 19.71 -26.07
C HIS A 432 -11.10 20.33 -24.77
N GLU A 433 -11.64 19.50 -23.91
CA GLU A 433 -11.85 19.84 -22.50
C GLU A 433 -10.50 19.73 -21.78
N ILE A 434 -10.01 20.81 -21.15
CA ILE A 434 -8.72 20.84 -20.48
C ILE A 434 -8.94 20.60 -19.00
N LEU A 435 -8.30 19.56 -18.45
CA LEU A 435 -8.47 19.11 -17.07
C LEU A 435 -7.11 19.04 -16.37
N ILE A 436 -7.11 19.32 -15.07
CA ILE A 436 -5.96 19.08 -14.20
C ILE A 436 -6.33 18.12 -13.08
N LEU A 437 -5.41 17.18 -12.77
CA LEU A 437 -5.54 16.23 -11.69
C LEU A 437 -4.23 16.10 -10.91
N THR A 438 -4.27 16.45 -9.63
CA THR A 438 -3.11 16.41 -8.73
C THR A 438 -3.43 15.61 -7.46
N GLY A 439 -2.40 15.36 -6.64
CA GLY A 439 -2.58 14.69 -5.35
C GLY A 439 -3.42 15.46 -4.32
N GLU A 440 -3.75 16.72 -4.59
CA GLU A 440 -4.63 17.54 -3.73
C GLU A 440 -6.11 17.35 -4.04
N ASP A 441 -6.45 16.79 -5.22
CA ASP A 441 -7.84 16.60 -5.60
C ASP A 441 -8.51 15.52 -4.75
N ASN A 442 -9.71 15.80 -4.27
CA ASN A 442 -10.50 14.83 -3.53
C ASN A 442 -11.00 13.67 -4.41
N LYS A 443 -11.56 12.65 -3.78
CA LYS A 443 -12.01 11.44 -4.46
C LYS A 443 -13.09 11.70 -5.51
N ALA A 444 -14.08 12.56 -5.21
CA ALA A 444 -15.19 12.83 -6.13
C ALA A 444 -14.68 13.51 -7.41
N ARG A 445 -13.87 14.56 -7.28
CA ARG A 445 -13.26 15.24 -8.41
C ARG A 445 -12.39 14.31 -9.24
N ARG A 446 -11.56 13.48 -8.60
CA ARG A 446 -10.75 12.48 -9.29
C ARG A 446 -11.59 11.52 -10.12
N ASN A 447 -12.66 10.97 -9.54
CA ASN A 447 -13.55 10.03 -10.22
C ASN A 447 -14.28 10.69 -11.40
N SER A 448 -14.74 11.93 -11.22
CA SER A 448 -15.36 12.71 -12.30
C SER A 448 -14.40 12.89 -13.48
N ILE A 449 -13.16 13.31 -13.23
CA ILE A 449 -12.11 13.47 -14.24
C ILE A 449 -11.82 12.13 -14.95
N ILE A 450 -11.71 11.02 -14.20
CA ILE A 450 -11.50 9.69 -14.79
C ILE A 450 -12.67 9.28 -15.69
N LYS A 451 -13.91 9.56 -15.28
CA LYS A 451 -15.09 9.29 -16.13
C LYS A 451 -15.04 10.12 -17.41
N LYS A 452 -14.67 11.40 -17.33
CA LYS A 452 -14.55 12.31 -18.50
C LYS A 452 -13.50 11.81 -19.48
N ILE A 453 -12.30 11.46 -19.02
CA ILE A 453 -11.23 10.99 -19.90
C ILE A 453 -11.56 9.61 -20.50
N ASN A 454 -12.32 8.78 -19.81
CA ASN A 454 -12.74 7.47 -20.34
C ASN A 454 -13.97 7.55 -21.27
N ASN A 455 -14.66 8.67 -21.32
CA ASN A 455 -15.76 8.87 -22.26
C ASN A 455 -15.22 8.91 -23.71
N LYS A 456 -15.71 8.00 -24.58
CA LYS A 456 -15.23 7.84 -25.96
C LYS A 456 -15.55 9.02 -26.88
N ASP A 457 -16.60 9.78 -26.53
CA ASP A 457 -17.09 10.87 -27.36
C ASP A 457 -16.44 12.21 -27.03
N LYS A 458 -15.76 12.29 -25.87
CA LYS A 458 -15.08 13.52 -25.44
C LYS A 458 -13.63 13.55 -25.93
N LYS A 459 -13.19 14.74 -26.33
CA LYS A 459 -11.78 15.07 -26.53
C LYS A 459 -11.27 15.75 -25.27
N VAL A 460 -10.21 15.22 -24.68
CA VAL A 460 -9.72 15.65 -23.35
C VAL A 460 -8.20 15.79 -23.36
N ILE A 461 -7.69 16.89 -22.82
CA ILE A 461 -6.30 17.05 -22.42
C ILE A 461 -6.25 17.00 -20.89
N LEU A 462 -5.61 15.98 -20.35
CA LEU A 462 -5.43 15.82 -18.92
C LEU A 462 -3.99 16.16 -18.53
N ILE A 463 -3.83 17.21 -17.73
CA ILE A 463 -2.58 17.56 -17.08
C ILE A 463 -2.58 16.94 -15.69
N SER A 464 -1.52 16.22 -15.34
CA SER A 464 -1.49 15.50 -14.06
C SER A 464 -0.09 15.39 -13.48
N THR A 465 -0.04 14.94 -12.24
CA THR A 465 1.17 14.46 -11.57
C THR A 465 1.18 12.92 -11.55
N GLN A 466 2.18 12.31 -10.89
CA GLN A 466 2.38 10.85 -10.78
C GLN A 466 1.17 10.08 -10.25
N LEU A 467 0.13 10.74 -9.80
CA LEU A 467 -1.10 10.12 -9.32
C LEU A 467 -1.70 9.12 -10.34
N ILE A 468 -1.43 9.35 -11.63
CA ILE A 468 -1.95 8.52 -12.73
C ILE A 468 -1.10 7.28 -12.98
N GLU A 469 0.18 7.28 -12.60
CA GLU A 469 1.08 6.14 -12.84
C GLU A 469 0.56 4.86 -12.20
N ALA A 470 -0.02 4.96 -11.00
CA ALA A 470 -0.52 3.78 -10.29
C ALA A 470 -1.99 3.95 -9.86
N GLY A 471 -2.80 2.95 -10.17
CA GLY A 471 -4.18 2.88 -9.67
C GLY A 471 -5.23 3.68 -10.42
N VAL A 472 -4.92 4.23 -11.58
CA VAL A 472 -5.91 4.93 -12.41
C VAL A 472 -6.09 4.19 -13.73
N ASP A 473 -7.35 3.84 -14.03
CA ASP A 473 -7.70 3.16 -15.28
C ASP A 473 -8.10 4.17 -16.35
N ILE A 474 -7.12 4.63 -17.11
CA ILE A 474 -7.31 5.53 -18.26
C ILE A 474 -6.65 4.95 -19.50
N ASP A 475 -7.19 5.35 -20.66
CA ASP A 475 -6.72 4.95 -21.99
C ASP A 475 -6.63 6.19 -22.88
N VAL A 476 -5.41 6.65 -23.17
CA VAL A 476 -5.14 7.85 -23.95
C VAL A 476 -4.44 7.54 -25.27
N ASP A 477 -4.56 8.45 -26.26
CA ASP A 477 -3.94 8.30 -27.57
C ASP A 477 -2.48 8.76 -27.55
N ILE A 478 -2.20 9.90 -26.88
CA ILE A 478 -0.87 10.50 -26.77
C ILE A 478 -0.54 10.78 -25.31
N GLY A 479 0.72 10.56 -24.94
CA GLY A 479 1.25 10.91 -23.63
C GLY A 479 2.50 11.77 -23.72
N TYR A 480 2.61 12.77 -22.84
CA TYR A 480 3.80 13.59 -22.60
C TYR A 480 4.23 13.41 -21.15
N LYS A 481 5.50 13.09 -20.90
CA LYS A 481 5.99 12.87 -19.54
C LYS A 481 7.32 13.56 -19.28
N ASN A 482 7.38 14.30 -18.17
CA ASN A 482 8.66 14.71 -17.59
C ASN A 482 9.39 13.48 -17.07
N ILE A 483 10.64 13.27 -17.52
CA ILE A 483 11.42 12.10 -17.16
C ILE A 483 11.67 11.98 -15.65
N SER A 484 11.67 10.74 -15.17
CA SER A 484 11.91 10.36 -13.78
C SER A 484 12.74 9.07 -13.68
N GLY A 485 12.24 8.03 -13.04
CA GLY A 485 12.83 6.70 -13.02
C GLY A 485 12.27 5.82 -14.13
N LEU A 486 13.06 4.88 -14.63
CA LEU A 486 12.66 4.04 -15.77
C LEU A 486 11.43 3.18 -15.49
N ASP A 487 11.22 2.75 -14.26
CA ASP A 487 10.04 2.04 -13.80
C ASP A 487 8.75 2.89 -13.88
N ASN A 488 8.84 4.17 -13.56
CA ASN A 488 7.76 5.15 -13.70
C ASN A 488 7.41 5.38 -15.17
N GLU A 489 8.42 5.42 -16.05
CA GLU A 489 8.21 5.57 -17.50
C GLU A 489 7.40 4.39 -18.07
N GLU A 490 7.69 3.16 -17.65
CA GLU A 490 6.91 1.98 -18.07
C GLU A 490 5.47 2.03 -17.55
N GLN A 491 5.25 2.47 -16.31
CA GLN A 491 3.90 2.64 -15.76
C GLN A 491 3.10 3.67 -16.55
N PHE A 492 3.73 4.79 -16.93
CA PHE A 492 3.14 5.80 -17.79
C PHE A 492 2.78 5.26 -19.18
N LEU A 493 3.70 4.53 -19.84
CA LEU A 493 3.40 3.88 -21.11
C LEU A 493 2.21 2.92 -21.00
N GLY A 494 2.01 2.33 -19.83
CA GLY A 494 0.84 1.51 -19.51
C GLY A 494 -0.51 2.22 -19.60
N ARG A 495 -0.55 3.56 -19.66
CA ARG A 495 -1.77 4.38 -19.78
C ARG A 495 -2.09 4.76 -21.23
N ILE A 496 -1.14 4.59 -22.13
CA ILE A 496 -1.27 4.96 -23.54
C ILE A 496 -1.69 3.72 -24.33
N ASN A 497 -2.76 3.85 -25.15
CA ASN A 497 -3.35 2.74 -25.91
C ASN A 497 -3.50 1.45 -25.08
N ARG A 498 -3.99 1.58 -23.85
CA ARG A 498 -4.13 0.47 -22.90
C ARG A 498 -5.00 -0.65 -23.43
N SER A 499 -5.99 -0.31 -24.24
CA SER A 499 -6.89 -1.27 -24.89
C SER A 499 -6.25 -2.02 -26.07
N CYS A 500 -5.04 -1.65 -26.49
CA CYS A 500 -4.32 -2.22 -27.65
C CYS A 500 -5.13 -2.17 -28.96
N LYS A 501 -5.98 -1.13 -29.16
CA LYS A 501 -6.86 -1.02 -30.34
C LYS A 501 -6.31 -0.13 -31.43
N LYS A 502 -5.32 0.71 -31.11
CA LYS A 502 -4.74 1.74 -31.98
C LYS A 502 -3.22 1.73 -31.81
N ASN A 503 -2.53 2.68 -32.43
CA ASN A 503 -1.16 3.00 -32.11
C ASN A 503 -1.18 4.23 -31.19
N GLY A 504 -0.51 4.13 -30.04
CA GLY A 504 -0.32 5.25 -29.13
C GLY A 504 1.05 5.88 -29.32
N THR A 505 1.23 7.14 -28.94
CA THR A 505 2.53 7.82 -28.99
C THR A 505 2.89 8.41 -27.65
N ALA A 506 4.15 8.24 -27.22
CA ALA A 506 4.67 8.83 -26.01
C ALA A 506 5.85 9.76 -26.32
N TYR A 507 5.82 10.95 -25.75
CA TYR A 507 6.91 11.94 -25.81
C TYR A 507 7.47 12.15 -24.41
N PHE A 508 8.80 12.06 -24.29
CA PHE A 508 9.50 12.33 -23.06
C PHE A 508 10.21 13.68 -23.12
N PHE A 509 10.12 14.46 -22.04
CA PHE A 509 10.76 15.76 -21.92
C PHE A 509 11.44 15.94 -20.58
N TYR A 510 12.33 16.92 -20.47
CA TYR A 510 13.00 17.30 -19.24
C TYR A 510 12.65 18.74 -18.86
N LEU A 511 11.96 18.91 -17.74
CA LEU A 511 11.62 20.21 -17.16
C LEU A 511 12.09 20.32 -15.71
N THR A 512 11.63 19.41 -14.87
CA THR A 512 11.96 19.36 -13.45
C THR A 512 12.93 18.21 -13.19
N ASP A 513 13.97 18.46 -12.39
CA ASP A 513 14.92 17.43 -11.99
C ASP A 513 14.28 16.48 -10.97
N ALA A 514 14.23 15.20 -11.30
CA ALA A 514 13.65 14.15 -10.47
C ALA A 514 14.33 14.05 -9.09
N LYS A 515 15.61 14.38 -8.96
CA LYS A 515 16.34 14.42 -7.67
C LYS A 515 15.76 15.41 -6.67
N LYS A 516 15.10 16.46 -7.13
CA LYS A 516 14.44 17.45 -6.26
C LYS A 516 13.13 16.94 -5.68
N VAL A 517 12.49 16.00 -6.37
CA VAL A 517 11.17 15.46 -6.02
C VAL A 517 11.29 14.14 -5.26
N TYR A 518 12.10 13.23 -5.77
CA TYR A 518 12.26 11.89 -5.22
C TYR A 518 13.55 11.80 -4.40
N LYS A 519 13.42 11.98 -3.09
CA LYS A 519 14.54 11.82 -2.15
C LYS A 519 14.73 10.34 -1.81
N ASN A 520 15.95 9.94 -1.47
CA ASN A 520 16.27 8.58 -1.01
C ASN A 520 15.83 7.47 -1.99
N ASN A 521 15.89 7.75 -3.30
CA ASN A 521 15.56 6.79 -4.36
C ASN A 521 16.83 6.41 -5.14
N ILE A 522 17.23 5.15 -5.06
CA ILE A 522 18.47 4.63 -5.67
C ILE A 522 18.46 4.81 -7.19
N ILE A 523 17.33 4.63 -7.83
CA ILE A 523 17.18 4.77 -9.29
C ILE A 523 17.51 6.20 -9.70
N ILE A 524 16.91 7.17 -9.02
CA ILE A 524 17.05 8.60 -9.31
C ILE A 524 18.45 9.10 -8.95
N GLU A 525 18.98 8.70 -7.79
CA GLU A 525 20.34 9.07 -7.34
C GLU A 525 21.42 8.64 -8.32
N ASN A 526 21.27 7.47 -8.93
CA ASN A 526 22.24 6.88 -9.85
C ASN A 526 21.93 7.17 -11.33
N ASN A 527 21.01 8.09 -11.64
CA ASN A 527 20.67 8.52 -13.00
C ASN A 527 20.26 7.36 -13.92
N LEU A 528 19.56 6.36 -13.39
CA LEU A 528 19.00 5.25 -14.18
C LEU A 528 17.71 5.72 -14.89
N ASN A 529 17.86 6.58 -15.88
CA ASN A 529 16.77 7.27 -16.58
C ASN A 529 17.06 7.40 -18.09
N LEU A 530 16.15 8.00 -18.83
CA LEU A 530 16.18 8.14 -20.30
C LEU A 530 17.25 9.08 -20.88
N PHE A 531 18.12 9.67 -20.06
CA PHE A 531 19.33 10.31 -20.61
C PHE A 531 20.40 9.33 -21.07
N SER A 532 20.30 8.06 -20.63
CA SER A 532 21.16 6.95 -21.09
C SER A 532 20.53 6.24 -22.28
N ASP A 533 21.29 6.03 -23.33
CA ASP A 533 20.82 5.26 -24.49
C ASP A 533 20.54 3.79 -24.12
N GLU A 534 21.31 3.21 -23.18
CA GLU A 534 21.03 1.90 -22.63
C GLU A 534 19.63 1.83 -21.96
N MET A 535 19.25 2.85 -21.21
CA MET A 535 17.93 2.89 -20.56
C MET A 535 16.82 3.11 -21.60
N LYS A 536 17.07 3.84 -22.67
CA LYS A 536 16.12 3.93 -23.80
C LYS A 536 15.93 2.56 -24.47
N ASP A 537 17.01 1.82 -24.66
CA ASP A 537 16.95 0.46 -25.22
C ASP A 537 16.21 -0.52 -24.29
N VAL A 538 16.43 -0.43 -22.99
CA VAL A 538 15.69 -1.20 -21.98
C VAL A 538 14.19 -0.90 -22.06
N LEU A 539 13.80 0.37 -22.10
CA LEU A 539 12.39 0.76 -22.20
C LEU A 539 11.74 0.27 -23.51
N LYS A 540 12.46 0.40 -24.63
CA LYS A 540 11.99 -0.02 -25.96
C LYS A 540 11.82 -1.53 -26.06
N ASN A 541 12.80 -2.29 -25.57
CA ASN A 541 12.83 -3.75 -25.68
C ASN A 541 12.19 -4.45 -24.47
N LYS A 542 11.71 -3.69 -23.48
CA LYS A 542 11.10 -4.22 -22.24
C LYS A 542 12.01 -5.13 -21.42
N ASN A 543 13.33 -5.00 -21.57
CA ASN A 543 14.30 -5.83 -20.86
C ASN A 543 14.68 -5.22 -19.51
N PHE A 544 13.72 -5.17 -18.60
CA PHE A 544 13.89 -4.58 -17.28
C PHE A 544 14.86 -5.37 -16.38
N ASP A 545 15.21 -6.59 -16.72
CA ASP A 545 16.22 -7.36 -15.98
C ASP A 545 17.58 -6.66 -15.97
N ILE A 546 17.97 -6.01 -17.08
CA ILE A 546 19.20 -5.22 -17.15
C ILE A 546 19.13 -4.03 -16.19
N PHE A 547 18.01 -3.33 -16.17
CA PHE A 547 17.79 -2.18 -15.29
C PHE A 547 17.82 -2.59 -13.82
N TYR A 548 17.03 -3.60 -13.44
CA TYR A 548 16.96 -4.03 -12.05
C TYR A 548 18.24 -4.70 -11.56
N SER A 549 18.99 -5.39 -12.42
CA SER A 549 20.31 -5.91 -12.04
C SER A 549 21.23 -4.81 -11.54
N LYS A 550 21.27 -3.66 -12.23
CA LYS A 550 22.04 -2.49 -11.77
C LYS A 550 21.55 -1.94 -10.41
N VAL A 551 20.23 -1.83 -10.24
CA VAL A 551 19.65 -1.38 -8.96
C VAL A 551 20.03 -2.33 -7.82
N LEU A 552 19.90 -3.63 -8.03
CA LEU A 552 20.20 -4.66 -7.04
C LEU A 552 21.69 -4.73 -6.70
N GLU A 553 22.57 -4.53 -7.68
CA GLU A 553 24.02 -4.42 -7.44
C GLU A 553 24.40 -3.21 -6.58
N ILE A 554 23.77 -2.05 -6.85
CA ILE A 554 23.95 -0.85 -6.03
C ILE A 554 23.50 -1.11 -4.60
N LEU A 555 22.34 -1.76 -4.42
CA LEU A 555 21.82 -2.14 -3.11
C LEU A 555 22.79 -3.03 -2.35
N LYS A 556 23.31 -4.09 -3.00
CA LYS A 556 24.30 -4.99 -2.38
C LYS A 556 25.58 -4.27 -1.96
N ARG A 557 26.04 -3.31 -2.77
CA ARG A 557 27.22 -2.51 -2.42
C ARG A 557 26.95 -1.61 -1.22
N LYS A 558 25.85 -0.86 -1.23
CA LYS A 558 25.44 -0.01 -0.11
C LYS A 558 25.28 -0.79 1.21
N GLU A 559 24.79 -2.04 1.14
CA GLU A 559 24.64 -2.88 2.32
C GLU A 559 25.99 -3.22 2.97
N LYS A 560 27.01 -3.51 2.16
CA LYS A 560 28.38 -3.78 2.67
C LYS A 560 29.05 -2.56 3.33
N GLU A 561 28.58 -1.36 2.99
CA GLU A 561 29.10 -0.09 3.51
C GLU A 561 28.41 0.34 4.81
N LYS A 562 27.29 -0.31 5.21
CA LYS A 562 26.59 0.00 6.47
C LYS A 562 27.45 -0.35 7.69
N SER A 563 27.37 0.47 8.73
CA SER A 563 27.98 0.17 10.03
C SER A 563 27.36 -1.08 10.65
N SER A 564 28.11 -1.75 11.55
CA SER A 564 27.59 -2.94 12.24
C SER A 564 26.33 -2.67 13.10
N GLU A 565 26.18 -1.46 13.62
CA GLU A 565 25.03 -1.06 14.44
C GLU A 565 23.78 -0.76 13.60
N ASP A 566 23.99 -0.33 12.35
CA ASP A 566 22.95 0.00 11.38
C ASP A 566 22.53 -1.17 10.52
N ASN A 567 23.21 -2.31 10.68
CA ASN A 567 22.91 -3.51 9.93
C ASN A 567 21.56 -4.11 10.39
N PHE A 568 20.77 -4.53 9.41
CA PHE A 568 19.44 -5.13 9.62
C PHE A 568 19.51 -6.34 10.56
N GLU A 569 20.47 -7.24 10.37
CA GLU A 569 20.67 -8.44 11.18
C GLU A 569 20.90 -8.08 12.66
N THR A 570 21.70 -7.07 12.94
CA THR A 570 21.97 -6.58 14.30
C THR A 570 20.72 -5.99 14.95
N ILE A 571 19.92 -5.24 14.18
CA ILE A 571 18.65 -4.65 14.66
C ILE A 571 17.66 -5.76 15.04
N ILE A 572 17.51 -6.78 14.20
CA ILE A 572 16.63 -7.92 14.42
C ILE A 572 17.13 -8.77 15.60
N TYR A 573 18.43 -9.06 15.64
CA TYR A 573 19.07 -9.81 16.72
C TYR A 573 18.80 -9.16 18.08
N ASN A 574 19.03 -7.87 18.19
CA ASN A 574 18.86 -7.10 19.41
C ASN A 574 17.39 -6.73 19.69
N LYS A 575 16.44 -7.18 18.83
CA LYS A 575 15.00 -6.90 18.98
C LYS A 575 14.71 -5.41 19.14
N LYS A 576 15.40 -4.56 18.36
CA LYS A 576 15.18 -3.11 18.34
C LYS A 576 13.92 -2.77 17.53
N PHE A 577 12.74 -3.16 18.02
CA PHE A 577 11.47 -3.06 17.31
C PHE A 577 11.16 -1.63 16.81
N ARG A 578 11.38 -0.63 17.66
CA ARG A 578 11.17 0.77 17.29
C ARG A 578 12.09 1.21 16.16
N LEU A 579 13.38 0.91 16.26
CA LEU A 579 14.36 1.26 15.23
C LEU A 579 14.07 0.54 13.90
N LEU A 580 13.64 -0.73 13.95
CA LEU A 580 13.22 -1.46 12.77
C LEU A 580 12.05 -0.76 12.08
N LYS A 581 11.00 -0.40 12.83
CA LYS A 581 9.85 0.34 12.30
C LYS A 581 10.27 1.67 11.65
N GLU A 582 11.15 2.42 12.31
CA GLU A 582 11.65 3.70 11.80
C GLU A 582 12.44 3.54 10.49
N LYS A 583 13.34 2.56 10.42
CA LYS A 583 14.15 2.29 9.21
C LYS A 583 13.35 1.71 8.05
N MET A 584 12.31 0.92 8.34
CA MET A 584 11.46 0.28 7.34
C MET A 584 10.19 1.09 7.00
N LYS A 585 10.12 2.37 7.37
CA LYS A 585 9.03 3.24 6.91
C LYS A 585 9.00 3.28 5.38
N LEU A 586 7.87 2.85 4.80
CA LEU A 586 7.64 2.87 3.35
C LEU A 586 7.40 4.28 2.81
N ILE A 587 6.81 5.13 3.63
CA ILE A 587 6.52 6.54 3.33
C ILE A 587 7.22 7.38 4.39
N GLU A 588 8.04 8.32 3.97
CA GLU A 588 8.58 9.33 4.87
C GLU A 588 7.45 10.28 5.26
N GLU A 589 7.16 10.37 6.55
CA GLU A 589 6.22 11.37 7.06
C GLU A 589 6.79 12.74 6.73
N GLN A 590 6.07 13.50 5.94
CA GLN A 590 6.38 14.91 5.74
C GLN A 590 5.95 15.63 7.02
N GLU A 591 6.88 15.78 7.96
CA GLU A 591 6.66 16.44 9.26
C GLU A 591 6.16 17.89 9.14
N ASP A 592 6.20 18.45 7.92
CA ASP A 592 5.91 19.85 7.64
C ASP A 592 4.53 20.09 7.03
N LYS A 593 3.55 19.23 7.31
CA LYS A 593 2.17 19.43 6.85
C LYS A 593 1.22 19.68 8.00
N LYS A 594 0.19 20.52 7.74
CA LYS A 594 -0.98 20.70 8.57
C LYS A 594 -2.23 20.25 7.80
N THR A 595 -3.19 19.69 8.50
CA THR A 595 -4.47 19.28 7.91
C THR A 595 -5.49 20.38 8.11
N TYR A 596 -6.11 20.82 7.02
CA TYR A 596 -7.14 21.85 6.99
C TYR A 596 -8.46 21.24 6.53
N PHE A 597 -9.54 21.65 7.18
CA PHE A 597 -10.89 21.39 6.73
C PHE A 597 -11.45 22.68 6.15
N PHE A 598 -11.65 22.73 4.83
CA PHE A 598 -12.23 23.89 4.17
C PHE A 598 -13.76 23.72 4.08
N ASN A 599 -14.50 24.61 4.72
CA ASN A 599 -15.94 24.73 4.51
C ASN A 599 -16.17 25.40 3.16
N ARG A 600 -16.30 24.58 2.11
CA ARG A 600 -16.47 25.02 0.71
C ARG A 600 -17.70 24.38 0.10
N THR A 601 -18.18 24.98 -0.98
CA THR A 601 -19.20 24.41 -1.84
C THR A 601 -18.59 23.36 -2.76
N LEU A 602 -19.23 22.20 -2.85
CA LEU A 602 -18.86 21.15 -3.81
C LEU A 602 -19.33 21.57 -5.20
N THR A 603 -18.55 21.25 -6.22
CA THR A 603 -18.95 21.48 -7.62
C THR A 603 -20.09 20.55 -8.01
N ASP A 604 -20.86 20.91 -9.06
CA ASP A 604 -21.94 20.06 -9.58
C ASP A 604 -21.45 18.67 -9.96
N GLU A 605 -20.23 18.57 -10.50
CA GLU A 605 -19.59 17.30 -10.85
C GLU A 605 -19.24 16.44 -9.62
N GLU A 606 -18.78 17.08 -8.53
CA GLU A 606 -18.53 16.39 -7.26
C GLU A 606 -19.84 15.90 -6.66
N ILE A 607 -20.90 16.71 -6.71
CA ILE A 607 -22.24 16.35 -6.23
C ILE A 607 -22.82 15.17 -7.03
N GLU A 608 -22.66 15.18 -8.36
CA GLU A 608 -23.09 14.10 -9.23
C GLU A 608 -22.36 12.79 -8.90
N GLU A 609 -21.04 12.86 -8.67
CA GLU A 609 -20.22 11.70 -8.33
C GLU A 609 -20.57 11.11 -6.95
N ILE A 610 -20.86 11.98 -5.98
CA ILE A 610 -21.24 11.58 -4.61
C ILE A 610 -22.71 11.07 -4.57
N GLY A 611 -23.54 11.54 -5.49
CA GLY A 611 -24.98 11.25 -5.55
C GLY A 611 -25.83 12.08 -4.60
N THR A 612 -25.23 13.01 -3.85
CA THR A 612 -25.92 13.91 -2.93
C THR A 612 -25.09 15.16 -2.65
N ASN A 613 -25.74 16.28 -2.44
CA ASN A 613 -25.06 17.46 -1.96
C ASN A 613 -24.74 17.33 -0.46
N ILE A 614 -23.47 17.55 -0.11
CA ILE A 614 -22.95 17.46 1.26
C ILE A 614 -22.53 18.87 1.69
N ASP A 615 -23.13 19.36 2.78
CA ASP A 615 -22.76 20.63 3.38
C ASP A 615 -21.53 20.45 4.30
N GLY A 616 -20.47 21.21 4.04
CA GLY A 616 -19.21 21.12 4.80
C GLY A 616 -19.38 21.48 6.27
N TYR A 617 -20.17 22.52 6.58
CA TYR A 617 -20.42 22.94 7.94
C TYR A 617 -21.18 21.88 8.75
N GLU A 618 -22.20 21.26 8.17
CA GLU A 618 -22.94 20.20 8.84
C GLU A 618 -22.07 18.94 9.10
N ILE A 619 -21.15 18.63 8.19
CA ILE A 619 -20.17 17.56 8.39
C ILE A 619 -19.23 17.90 9.54
N TRP A 620 -18.69 19.12 9.56
CA TRP A 620 -17.82 19.58 10.66
C TRP A 620 -18.54 19.54 12.02
N LYS A 621 -19.75 20.04 12.09
CA LYS A 621 -20.59 20.01 13.29
C LYS A 621 -20.84 18.58 13.80
N LYS A 622 -21.12 17.63 12.89
CA LYS A 622 -21.26 16.20 13.23
C LYS A 622 -19.95 15.64 13.79
N TYR A 623 -18.82 15.93 13.14
CA TYR A 623 -17.50 15.53 13.61
C TYR A 623 -17.23 15.99 15.03
N VAL A 624 -17.45 17.29 15.31
CA VAL A 624 -17.27 17.88 16.64
C VAL A 624 -18.17 17.20 17.68
N ASN A 625 -19.43 16.88 17.33
CA ASN A 625 -20.34 16.19 18.24
C ASN A 625 -19.91 14.75 18.55
N ILE A 626 -19.41 14.01 17.53
CA ILE A 626 -18.90 12.64 17.73
C ILE A 626 -17.70 12.64 18.69
N LEU A 627 -16.88 13.69 18.67
CA LEU A 627 -15.73 13.78 19.58
C LEU A 627 -16.14 13.82 21.06
N LYS A 628 -17.36 14.27 21.37
CA LYS A 628 -17.93 14.32 22.73
C LYS A 628 -18.56 12.99 23.15
N GLU A 629 -18.63 11.98 22.23
CA GLU A 629 -19.17 10.66 22.56
C GLU A 629 -18.30 9.97 23.61
N GLU A 630 -18.91 9.50 24.69
CA GLU A 630 -18.23 8.86 25.82
C GLU A 630 -17.92 7.38 25.53
N ASN A 631 -18.80 6.70 24.77
CA ASN A 631 -18.54 5.31 24.38
C ASN A 631 -17.44 5.25 23.33
N TYR A 632 -16.28 4.74 23.73
CA TYR A 632 -15.08 4.71 22.88
C TYR A 632 -15.30 3.98 21.56
N ALA A 633 -15.91 2.79 21.59
CA ALA A 633 -16.12 1.98 20.37
C ALA A 633 -17.06 2.67 19.39
N LYS A 634 -18.19 3.22 19.92
CA LYS A 634 -19.13 4.01 19.11
C LYS A 634 -18.44 5.24 18.53
N LYS A 635 -17.67 5.97 19.34
CA LYS A 635 -16.90 7.13 18.88
C LYS A 635 -16.00 6.80 17.70
N ILE A 636 -15.19 5.74 17.78
CA ILE A 636 -14.26 5.35 16.71
C ILE A 636 -15.01 4.93 15.44
N VAL A 637 -16.07 4.15 15.57
CA VAL A 637 -16.87 3.72 14.40
C VAL A 637 -17.55 4.92 13.74
N GLU A 638 -18.18 5.82 14.51
CA GLU A 638 -18.81 7.01 13.94
C GLU A 638 -17.80 8.00 13.36
N LEU A 639 -16.61 8.16 13.98
CA LEU A 639 -15.52 8.93 13.40
C LEU A 639 -15.07 8.36 12.06
N SER A 640 -15.02 7.04 11.90
CA SER A 640 -14.66 6.42 10.62
C SER A 640 -15.67 6.73 9.53
N LYS A 641 -16.97 6.73 9.83
CA LYS A 641 -18.04 7.07 8.89
C LYS A 641 -18.01 8.53 8.46
N ILE A 642 -17.87 9.44 9.44
CA ILE A 642 -17.85 10.87 9.12
C ILE A 642 -16.57 11.24 8.38
N ARG A 643 -15.44 10.57 8.65
CA ARG A 643 -14.17 10.82 7.99
C ARG A 643 -14.25 10.59 6.48
N GLU A 644 -14.99 9.59 6.02
CA GLU A 644 -15.21 9.36 4.59
C GLU A 644 -15.83 10.59 3.92
N LYS A 645 -16.80 11.25 4.58
CA LYS A 645 -17.42 12.49 4.11
C LYS A 645 -16.51 13.71 4.29
N MET A 646 -15.74 13.75 5.36
CA MET A 646 -14.78 14.82 5.60
C MET A 646 -13.68 14.87 4.53
N MET A 647 -13.32 13.73 3.92
CA MET A 647 -12.27 13.67 2.89
C MET A 647 -12.57 14.54 1.65
N TYR A 648 -13.81 14.98 1.43
CA TYR A 648 -14.14 15.94 0.37
C TYR A 648 -13.74 17.38 0.71
N PHE A 649 -13.46 17.66 1.99
CA PHE A 649 -13.15 18.98 2.55
C PHE A 649 -11.77 19.05 3.21
N LEU A 650 -11.06 17.90 3.39
CA LEU A 650 -9.75 17.83 4.03
C LEU A 650 -8.63 17.99 3.01
N TYR A 651 -7.69 18.87 3.34
CA TYR A 651 -6.51 19.16 2.54
C TYR A 651 -5.26 19.22 3.43
N GLU A 652 -4.18 18.62 2.97
CA GLU A 652 -2.88 18.66 3.65
C GLU A 652 -1.98 19.71 2.97
N LEU A 653 -1.68 20.78 3.68
CA LEU A 653 -0.83 21.86 3.20
C LEU A 653 0.48 21.91 4.00
N LYS A 654 1.53 22.47 3.42
CA LYS A 654 2.80 22.69 4.13
C LYS A 654 2.60 23.64 5.31
N LYS A 655 3.39 23.47 6.38
CA LYS A 655 3.31 24.29 7.60
C LYS A 655 3.60 25.78 7.38
N ASP A 656 4.37 26.11 6.35
CA ASP A 656 4.72 27.46 5.94
C ASP A 656 3.60 28.20 5.18
N VAL A 657 2.55 27.49 4.79
CA VAL A 657 1.35 28.12 4.21
C VAL A 657 0.56 28.75 5.35
N GLU A 658 0.63 30.08 5.47
CA GLU A 658 -0.20 30.86 6.36
C GLU A 658 -1.51 31.19 5.69
N LEU A 659 -2.58 30.50 6.10
CA LEU A 659 -3.94 30.84 5.69
C LEU A 659 -4.51 31.86 6.69
N ASN A 660 -5.04 32.98 6.18
CA ASN A 660 -5.80 33.93 6.98
C ASN A 660 -7.14 33.29 7.40
N TYR A 661 -7.16 32.64 8.54
CA TYR A 661 -8.39 32.22 9.18
C TYR A 661 -8.74 33.23 10.27
N SER A 662 -9.81 33.99 10.03
CA SER A 662 -10.42 34.79 11.05
C SER A 662 -11.37 33.92 11.87
N ASP A 663 -11.11 33.83 13.15
CA ASP A 663 -11.92 33.26 14.20
C ASP A 663 -12.39 31.82 14.03
N ILE A 664 -11.76 30.99 14.82
CA ILE A 664 -12.15 29.62 15.13
C ILE A 664 -13.53 29.69 15.82
N LYS A 665 -14.61 29.50 15.08
CA LYS A 665 -15.90 29.20 15.69
C LYS A 665 -15.87 27.78 16.25
N GLY A 666 -15.45 27.68 17.50
CA GLY A 666 -15.31 26.46 18.27
C GLY A 666 -13.88 25.94 18.27
N ASP A 667 -13.11 26.44 19.25
CA ASP A 667 -11.79 25.90 19.62
C ASP A 667 -11.90 24.44 20.04
N ILE A 668 -11.87 23.52 19.09
CA ILE A 668 -11.60 22.14 19.39
C ILE A 668 -10.34 21.76 18.62
N LYS A 669 -9.20 22.00 19.24
CA LYS A 669 -7.97 21.29 18.91
C LYS A 669 -8.21 19.83 19.23
N VAL A 670 -8.55 19.05 18.23
CA VAL A 670 -8.72 17.62 18.39
C VAL A 670 -7.58 16.92 17.74
N ASP A 671 -6.75 16.37 18.59
CA ASP A 671 -5.64 15.52 18.25
C ASP A 671 -6.15 14.10 17.99
N ILE A 672 -6.38 13.73 16.70
CA ILE A 672 -6.63 12.31 16.31
C ILE A 672 -5.44 11.72 15.55
N LYS A 673 -4.35 12.39 15.42
CA LYS A 673 -3.07 12.19 14.72
C LYS A 673 -2.60 13.51 14.07
N GLY A 674 -2.95 14.63 14.64
CA GLY A 674 -2.70 15.99 14.18
C GLY A 674 -3.96 16.85 14.34
N SER A 675 -3.84 18.11 14.74
CA SER A 675 -4.96 19.04 14.84
C SER A 675 -5.48 19.38 13.44
N ILE A 676 -6.79 19.22 13.22
CA ILE A 676 -7.46 19.69 12.00
C ILE A 676 -7.85 21.16 12.20
N ILE A 677 -7.44 22.02 11.27
CA ILE A 677 -7.75 23.45 11.30
C ILE A 677 -8.98 23.70 10.41
N TYR A 678 -10.03 24.26 10.98
CA TYR A 678 -11.25 24.60 10.27
C TYR A 678 -11.13 25.97 9.60
N ILE A 679 -11.49 26.04 8.32
CA ILE A 679 -11.55 27.27 7.51
C ILE A 679 -13.00 27.50 7.11
N ASP A 680 -13.62 28.57 7.65
CA ASP A 680 -15.05 28.85 7.45
C ASP A 680 -15.37 29.30 6.03
N ASP A 681 -14.57 30.21 5.47
CA ASP A 681 -14.72 30.76 4.12
C ASP A 681 -13.79 30.01 3.16
N GLY A 682 -14.08 28.72 2.96
CA GLY A 682 -13.24 27.83 2.16
C GLY A 682 -13.27 28.12 0.66
N ASP A 683 -14.40 28.62 0.14
CA ASP A 683 -14.61 28.82 -1.31
C ASP A 683 -13.59 29.77 -1.93
N LYS A 684 -13.07 30.75 -1.19
CA LYS A 684 -12.05 31.68 -1.69
C LYS A 684 -10.72 31.04 -2.08
N TYR A 685 -10.47 29.82 -1.62
CA TYR A 685 -9.24 29.05 -1.91
C TYR A 685 -9.41 28.09 -3.10
N PHE A 686 -10.58 28.08 -3.73
CA PHE A 686 -10.87 27.15 -4.82
C PHE A 686 -11.41 27.87 -6.05
N THR A 687 -11.04 27.38 -7.22
CA THR A 687 -11.62 27.74 -8.51
C THR A 687 -11.97 26.46 -9.24
N ASP A 688 -13.23 26.28 -9.60
CA ASP A 688 -13.74 25.07 -10.28
C ASP A 688 -13.33 23.76 -9.55
N GLY A 689 -13.36 23.80 -8.21
CA GLY A 689 -12.97 22.68 -7.36
C GLY A 689 -11.46 22.43 -7.24
N VAL A 690 -10.62 23.20 -7.93
CA VAL A 690 -9.15 23.15 -7.81
C VAL A 690 -8.70 24.05 -6.66
N TYR A 691 -7.88 23.52 -5.75
CA TYR A 691 -7.22 24.34 -4.75
C TYR A 691 -6.15 25.23 -5.39
N ASN A 692 -6.30 26.54 -5.27
CA ASN A 692 -5.40 27.54 -5.89
C ASN A 692 -4.61 28.39 -4.89
N GLY A 693 -4.72 28.11 -3.57
CA GLY A 693 -4.22 29.03 -2.54
C GLY A 693 -5.10 30.30 -2.50
N GLY A 694 -5.11 31.07 -1.43
CA GLY A 694 -5.77 32.38 -1.45
C GLY A 694 -5.09 33.32 -2.46
N LYS A 695 -5.83 34.33 -2.98
CA LYS A 695 -5.27 35.40 -3.82
C LYS A 695 -4.19 36.18 -3.03
N GLY A 696 -3.03 35.67 -2.89
CA GLY A 696 -1.89 36.17 -2.11
C GLY A 696 -0.75 35.16 -2.01
N ASP A 697 -1.04 33.87 -2.18
CA ASP A 697 -0.06 32.78 -2.02
C ASP A 697 0.59 32.34 -3.34
N MET A 698 0.40 33.11 -4.44
CA MET A 698 0.99 32.75 -5.74
C MET A 698 2.46 33.19 -5.90
N PHE A 699 3.06 33.80 -4.87
CA PHE A 699 4.48 34.15 -4.88
C PHE A 699 5.11 33.70 -3.55
N ILE A 700 5.68 32.53 -3.53
CA ILE A 700 7.01 32.25 -2.97
C ILE A 700 7.44 30.87 -3.47
#